data_3a6cf9569b2fcccd180d39c5318857ef
#
_entry.id   3a6cf9569b2fcccd180d39c5318857ef
#
_cell.length_a   1.000
_cell.length_b   1.000
_cell.length_c   1.000
_cell.angle_alpha   90.00
_cell.angle_beta   90.00
_cell.angle_gamma   90.00
#
_symmetry.space_group_name_H-M   'P 1'
#
loop_
_entity.id
_entity.type
_entity.pdbx_description
1 polymer ?
#
loop_
_entity_poly.entity_id
_entity_poly.type
_entity_poly.pdbx_seq_one_letter_code
_entity_poly.pdbx_strand_id
1 'polypeptide(L)'
;MIDWEINEMQNAIWNNKYRNNNETFDEWLDRISNGDKEVKRLMQEKKFLFGGRILANRGLQNDNRKITYSNCYVLATDDSIEDIYKACSDIARTFSYGGGVGIDISKLRPRGAKVNNSAKSTTGAVSFMDTYSLVAETIGQSGRRAALMISLDINHPDIEEFIDIKTDLNKITKANISVRITDEFMQKATGIDSNPMYNCSFIREETGEVIVKEINAKELFNKLCENNWNYAEPGILFWDKINNYNLLSEDDEFEYAGVNPCAEEPLPAGGSCLLGSFNLSEYVKEDKIFNYNEFRKDIKTVVKAMNDVLDEGLPLHPLKIQRDTVRDYRQIGIGVMGIADMLIKMNVRYGSEMAIELCNVIGKCLADETLKQSALLSKKYGTYPKYKGCILKSKFIQENASHETLELIEKYGLRNSQLLTIAPTGSISTMLGISGGIEPIFAFSYTRKTESLHDEEKYYKVYTPIVKKYMEENNIEDEKALPDYFVTAEMLTPKERILIQSAFQKHIDASISSTVNLPNEATIEQVKELYSLAWVNGLKGLTIYRAGCKREGVLTTNTINNTQKLKRGDWKPVSSDTVSYKRKIHVGCGKLILFISYSEKEKSIQELYVKKAGSGGCEKLLESTTIAMSGILRLGGTLDNIEKALEGVNTCPSFASSRARGNILDRGNHCGIAILNAIKDFLKEKQGEKIEESKEFKPKCPECGLEIQMMEGCMTCPSCGWSKCS
;
A
#
# COMPACT_ATOMS: atom_id res chain seq x y z
N MET A 1 37.18 4.13 -5.90
CA MET A 1 35.91 4.89 -5.82
C MET A 1 34.83 3.98 -6.33
N ILE A 2 33.84 3.70 -5.50
CA ILE A 2 32.69 2.90 -5.94
C ILE A 2 31.81 3.86 -6.69
N ASP A 3 31.73 3.72 -7.99
CA ASP A 3 30.82 4.44 -8.85
C ASP A 3 29.44 3.76 -8.83
N TRP A 4 28.79 3.83 -7.69
CA TRP A 4 27.35 3.76 -7.73
C TRP A 4 26.89 5.14 -8.21
N GLU A 5 26.62 5.28 -9.50
CA GLU A 5 25.89 6.43 -10.01
C GLU A 5 24.55 6.50 -9.30
N ILE A 6 24.53 7.21 -8.17
CA ILE A 6 23.35 7.31 -7.30
C ILE A 6 22.63 8.60 -7.70
N ASN A 7 21.42 8.46 -8.22
CA ASN A 7 20.56 9.60 -8.45
C ASN A 7 20.07 10.20 -7.11
N GLU A 8 19.42 11.36 -7.17
CA GLU A 8 18.95 12.07 -5.96
C GLU A 8 18.10 11.19 -5.04
N MET A 9 17.19 10.38 -5.59
CA MET A 9 16.32 9.51 -4.79
C MET A 9 17.09 8.35 -4.17
N GLN A 10 17.99 7.71 -4.90
CA GLN A 10 18.84 6.63 -4.39
C GLN A 10 19.72 7.13 -3.25
N ASN A 11 20.31 8.32 -3.42
CA ASN A 11 21.11 8.96 -2.39
C ASN A 11 20.27 9.33 -1.15
N ALA A 12 19.04 9.82 -1.34
CA ALA A 12 18.12 10.09 -0.24
C ALA A 12 17.75 8.82 0.54
N ILE A 13 17.54 7.68 -0.14
CA ILE A 13 17.27 6.39 0.52
C ILE A 13 18.46 5.97 1.36
N TRP A 14 19.68 6.00 0.79
CA TRP A 14 20.87 5.62 1.54
C TRP A 14 21.09 6.53 2.76
N ASN A 15 21.07 7.86 2.58
CA ASN A 15 21.31 8.83 3.65
C ASN A 15 20.29 8.75 4.80
N ASN A 16 19.01 8.59 4.47
CA ASN A 16 17.93 8.67 5.47
C ASN A 16 17.58 7.33 6.11
N LYS A 17 17.92 6.18 5.46
CA LYS A 17 17.53 4.86 5.96
C LYS A 17 18.70 4.01 6.45
N TYR A 18 19.89 4.15 5.85
CA TYR A 18 20.96 3.17 6.03
C TYR A 18 22.26 3.77 6.56
N ARG A 19 22.51 5.01 6.26
CA ARG A 19 23.70 5.74 6.71
C ARG A 19 23.65 6.01 8.20
N ASN A 20 24.71 5.67 8.92
CA ASN A 20 24.88 6.06 10.33
C ASN A 20 25.74 7.30 10.44
N ASN A 21 25.23 8.35 11.11
CA ASN A 21 25.92 9.63 11.25
C ASN A 21 26.47 10.15 9.90
N ASN A 22 27.76 10.43 9.83
CA ASN A 22 28.44 10.97 8.65
C ASN A 22 29.35 9.93 7.96
N GLU A 23 29.13 8.62 8.16
CA GLU A 23 29.91 7.58 7.49
C GLU A 23 29.91 7.77 5.96
N THR A 24 31.04 7.52 5.34
CA THR A 24 31.14 7.43 3.88
C THR A 24 30.49 6.15 3.38
N PHE A 25 30.29 6.05 2.07
CA PHE A 25 29.69 4.85 1.48
C PHE A 25 30.58 3.61 1.68
N ASP A 26 31.90 3.77 1.61
CA ASP A 26 32.87 2.67 1.82
C ASP A 26 32.92 2.23 3.28
N GLU A 27 32.88 3.17 4.23
CA GLU A 27 32.78 2.86 5.65
C GLU A 27 31.47 2.15 5.99
N TRP A 28 30.37 2.52 5.34
CA TRP A 28 29.10 1.81 5.46
C TRP A 28 29.20 0.36 4.96
N LEU A 29 29.84 0.13 3.79
CA LEU A 29 30.07 -1.21 3.27
C LEU A 29 30.96 -2.05 4.21
N ASP A 30 32.01 -1.45 4.77
CA ASP A 30 32.88 -2.12 5.75
C ASP A 30 32.13 -2.51 7.02
N ARG A 31 31.29 -1.61 7.53
CA ARG A 31 30.44 -1.88 8.69
C ARG A 31 29.47 -3.03 8.42
N ILE A 32 28.78 -3.02 7.26
CA ILE A 32 27.79 -4.05 6.93
C ILE A 32 28.42 -5.39 6.62
N SER A 33 29.56 -5.43 5.93
CA SER A 33 30.29 -6.67 5.63
C SER A 33 30.97 -7.30 6.84
N ASN A 34 31.17 -6.50 7.92
CA ASN A 34 31.85 -6.92 9.15
C ASN A 34 33.21 -7.60 8.86
N GLY A 35 34.00 -7.01 7.96
CA GLY A 35 35.33 -7.52 7.58
C GLY A 35 35.35 -8.67 6.58
N ASP A 36 34.20 -9.20 6.17
CA ASP A 36 34.13 -10.24 5.12
C ASP A 36 34.29 -9.59 3.75
N LYS A 37 35.47 -9.80 3.12
CA LYS A 37 35.83 -9.20 1.84
C LYS A 37 34.95 -9.65 0.67
N GLU A 38 34.50 -10.91 0.69
CA GLU A 38 33.62 -11.44 -0.36
C GLU A 38 32.22 -10.84 -0.24
N VAL A 39 31.69 -10.69 0.96
CA VAL A 39 30.41 -9.99 1.19
C VAL A 39 30.52 -8.51 0.77
N LYS A 40 31.62 -7.80 1.14
CA LYS A 40 31.86 -6.43 0.68
C LYS A 40 31.90 -6.35 -0.86
N ARG A 41 32.61 -7.27 -1.52
CA ARG A 41 32.66 -7.36 -2.98
C ARG A 41 31.26 -7.52 -3.60
N LEU A 42 30.45 -8.45 -3.08
CA LEU A 42 29.09 -8.69 -3.59
C LEU A 42 28.21 -7.43 -3.49
N MET A 43 28.32 -6.70 -2.38
CA MET A 43 27.60 -5.44 -2.18
C MET A 43 28.14 -4.35 -3.13
N GLN A 44 29.46 -4.23 -3.31
CA GLN A 44 30.11 -3.27 -4.21
C GLN A 44 29.69 -3.51 -5.66
N GLU A 45 29.64 -4.77 -6.09
CA GLU A 45 29.22 -5.21 -7.43
C GLU A 45 27.70 -5.19 -7.61
N LYS A 46 26.93 -4.70 -6.64
CA LYS A 46 25.46 -4.68 -6.65
C LYS A 46 24.81 -6.05 -6.81
N LYS A 47 25.53 -7.15 -6.58
CA LYS A 47 25.07 -8.52 -6.76
C LYS A 47 24.20 -9.02 -5.64
N PHE A 48 24.41 -8.52 -4.41
CA PHE A 48 23.66 -8.92 -3.22
C PHE A 48 23.55 -7.77 -2.25
N LEU A 49 22.36 -7.63 -1.63
CA LEU A 49 22.16 -6.77 -0.46
C LEU A 49 21.41 -7.52 0.62
N PHE A 50 21.82 -7.27 1.86
CA PHE A 50 21.03 -7.66 3.03
C PHE A 50 19.71 -6.88 3.10
N GLY A 51 18.76 -7.40 3.87
CA GLY A 51 17.51 -6.71 4.19
C GLY A 51 17.74 -5.38 4.91
N GLY A 52 16.78 -4.48 4.76
CA GLY A 52 16.94 -3.08 5.19
C GLY A 52 17.31 -2.89 6.66
N ARG A 53 16.92 -3.80 7.56
CA ARG A 53 17.29 -3.72 8.99
C ARG A 53 18.75 -4.06 9.23
N ILE A 54 19.31 -5.01 8.50
CA ILE A 54 20.73 -5.35 8.56
C ILE A 54 21.54 -4.18 8.03
N LEU A 55 21.16 -3.63 6.85
CA LEU A 55 21.83 -2.48 6.25
C LEU A 55 21.83 -1.22 7.14
N ALA A 56 20.80 -1.03 7.94
CA ALA A 56 20.69 0.09 8.86
C ALA A 56 21.47 -0.14 10.17
N ASN A 57 21.47 -1.38 10.71
CA ASN A 57 21.76 -1.62 12.12
C ASN A 57 23.01 -2.46 12.39
N ARG A 58 23.51 -3.27 11.44
CA ARG A 58 24.68 -4.11 11.66
C ARG A 58 25.89 -3.27 12.05
N GLY A 59 26.60 -3.68 13.08
CA GLY A 59 27.74 -2.96 13.62
C GLY A 59 27.41 -1.84 14.64
N LEU A 60 26.10 -1.59 14.92
CA LEU A 60 25.66 -0.52 15.83
C LEU A 60 25.13 -1.03 17.18
N GLN A 61 25.31 -2.29 17.49
CA GLN A 61 24.78 -2.93 18.72
C GLN A 61 25.36 -2.35 20.02
N ASN A 62 26.50 -1.67 19.94
CA ASN A 62 27.18 -1.09 21.12
C ASN A 62 26.74 0.35 21.43
N ASP A 63 25.88 0.96 20.63
CA ASP A 63 25.48 2.36 20.74
C ASP A 63 24.31 2.59 21.73
N ASN A 64 24.02 1.66 22.64
CA ASN A 64 22.85 1.67 23.54
C ASN A 64 21.50 1.79 22.81
N ARG A 65 21.46 1.51 21.51
CA ARG A 65 20.24 1.56 20.71
C ARG A 65 19.49 0.23 20.83
N LYS A 66 18.16 0.34 20.95
CA LYS A 66 17.27 -0.83 20.85
C LYS A 66 17.05 -1.15 19.37
N ILE A 67 17.83 -2.06 18.83
CA ILE A 67 17.85 -2.44 17.42
C ILE A 67 17.62 -3.94 17.24
N THR A 68 17.17 -4.35 16.06
CA THR A 68 17.16 -5.73 15.58
C THR A 68 17.68 -5.80 14.16
N TYR A 69 18.17 -6.96 13.74
CA TYR A 69 18.55 -7.24 12.34
C TYR A 69 17.38 -7.82 11.54
N SER A 70 16.34 -8.32 12.22
CA SER A 70 15.16 -8.87 11.57
C SER A 70 14.16 -7.77 11.19
N ASN A 71 13.59 -7.89 9.99
CA ASN A 71 12.61 -6.93 9.48
C ASN A 71 11.25 -7.11 10.14
N CYS A 72 10.81 -8.37 10.30
CA CYS A 72 9.49 -8.73 10.77
C CYS A 72 9.54 -9.95 11.68
N TYR A 73 8.43 -10.19 12.39
CA TYR A 73 8.24 -11.30 13.31
C TYR A 73 6.82 -11.85 13.19
N VAL A 74 6.63 -13.11 13.56
CA VAL A 74 5.30 -13.66 13.80
C VAL A 74 5.14 -13.91 15.29
N LEU A 75 4.04 -13.43 15.85
CA LEU A 75 3.63 -13.66 17.22
C LEU A 75 2.35 -14.50 17.25
N ALA A 76 2.11 -15.18 18.34
CA ALA A 76 0.88 -15.93 18.59
C ALA A 76 0.12 -15.36 19.78
N THR A 77 -1.17 -15.67 19.82
CA THR A 77 -2.03 -15.42 20.97
C THR A 77 -2.87 -16.66 21.24
N ASP A 78 -3.17 -16.94 22.50
CA ASP A 78 -4.10 -17.98 22.90
C ASP A 78 -5.41 -17.35 23.42
N ASP A 79 -6.44 -18.17 23.64
CA ASP A 79 -7.82 -17.73 23.92
C ASP A 79 -8.04 -17.35 25.40
N SER A 80 -7.18 -16.46 25.91
CA SER A 80 -7.33 -15.87 27.24
C SER A 80 -7.14 -14.34 27.22
N ILE A 81 -7.71 -13.62 28.16
CA ILE A 81 -7.51 -12.17 28.29
C ILE A 81 -6.03 -11.87 28.53
N GLU A 82 -5.37 -12.68 29.35
CA GLU A 82 -3.96 -12.57 29.67
C GLU A 82 -3.09 -12.67 28.41
N ASP A 83 -3.36 -13.66 27.55
CA ASP A 83 -2.58 -13.88 26.33
C ASP A 83 -2.88 -12.85 25.27
N ILE A 84 -4.13 -12.41 25.12
CA ILE A 84 -4.52 -11.32 24.20
C ILE A 84 -3.76 -10.03 24.55
N TYR A 85 -3.75 -9.61 25.82
CA TYR A 85 -3.05 -8.39 26.23
C TYR A 85 -1.54 -8.59 26.33
N LYS A 86 -1.06 -9.79 26.61
CA LYS A 86 0.35 -10.14 26.45
C LYS A 86 0.80 -9.96 25.00
N ALA A 87 0.02 -10.44 24.02
CA ALA A 87 0.29 -10.21 22.61
C ALA A 87 0.34 -8.72 22.27
N CYS A 88 -0.54 -7.87 22.81
CA CYS A 88 -0.46 -6.42 22.66
C CYS A 88 0.88 -5.85 23.16
N SER A 89 1.32 -6.29 24.35
CA SER A 89 2.61 -5.88 24.93
C SER A 89 3.80 -6.34 24.07
N ASP A 90 3.76 -7.59 23.58
CA ASP A 90 4.80 -8.19 22.76
C ASP A 90 4.88 -7.51 21.37
N ILE A 91 3.74 -7.16 20.78
CA ILE A 91 3.63 -6.33 19.56
C ILE A 91 4.27 -4.96 19.80
N ALA A 92 3.87 -4.25 20.86
CA ALA A 92 4.41 -2.94 21.21
C ALA A 92 5.94 -2.99 21.39
N ARG A 93 6.42 -4.01 22.10
CA ARG A 93 7.85 -4.23 22.32
C ARG A 93 8.59 -4.47 21.02
N THR A 94 8.05 -5.31 20.13
CA THR A 94 8.65 -5.62 18.84
C THR A 94 8.70 -4.37 17.94
N PHE A 95 7.62 -3.59 17.89
CA PHE A 95 7.61 -2.32 17.16
C PHE A 95 8.65 -1.32 17.68
N SER A 96 8.85 -1.25 18.99
CA SER A 96 9.83 -0.34 19.60
C SER A 96 11.28 -0.64 19.20
N TYR A 97 11.58 -1.85 18.72
CA TYR A 97 12.86 -2.25 18.13
C TYR A 97 12.88 -2.12 16.61
N GLY A 98 11.77 -1.70 16.02
CA GLY A 98 11.63 -1.48 14.59
C GLY A 98 11.24 -2.71 13.78
N GLY A 99 10.86 -3.84 14.41
CA GLY A 99 10.30 -5.01 13.73
C GLY A 99 8.84 -4.80 13.32
N GLY A 100 8.41 -5.34 12.16
CA GLY A 100 7.00 -5.52 11.85
C GLY A 100 6.45 -6.79 12.52
N VAL A 101 5.12 -6.94 12.63
CA VAL A 101 4.51 -8.08 13.29
C VAL A 101 3.37 -8.66 12.45
N GLY A 102 3.34 -9.99 12.33
CA GLY A 102 2.16 -10.75 11.94
C GLY A 102 1.58 -11.49 13.13
N ILE A 103 0.24 -11.51 13.24
CA ILE A 103 -0.48 -12.25 14.27
C ILE A 103 -1.69 -12.93 13.64
N ASP A 104 -1.89 -14.20 13.96
CA ASP A 104 -3.09 -14.95 13.62
C ASP A 104 -4.02 -15.00 14.82
N ILE A 105 -5.30 -14.73 14.60
CA ILE A 105 -6.32 -14.68 15.66
C ILE A 105 -7.30 -15.85 15.60
N SER A 106 -6.99 -16.90 14.85
CA SER A 106 -7.86 -18.06 14.65
C SER A 106 -8.08 -18.90 15.92
N LYS A 107 -7.19 -18.78 16.90
CA LYS A 107 -7.34 -19.45 18.21
C LYS A 107 -8.30 -18.75 19.15
N LEU A 108 -8.68 -17.48 18.88
CA LEU A 108 -9.62 -16.75 19.71
C LEU A 108 -11.04 -17.25 19.47
N ARG A 109 -11.79 -17.49 20.54
CA ARG A 109 -13.18 -17.98 20.45
C ARG A 109 -14.11 -17.01 19.70
N PRO A 110 -15.07 -17.55 18.94
CA PRO A 110 -15.97 -16.74 18.12
C PRO A 110 -16.98 -15.96 18.95
N ARG A 111 -17.58 -14.95 18.35
CA ARG A 111 -18.64 -14.11 18.92
C ARG A 111 -19.75 -14.95 19.52
N GLY A 112 -20.17 -14.58 20.70
CA GLY A 112 -21.26 -15.27 21.45
C GLY A 112 -20.82 -16.51 22.22
N ALA A 113 -19.60 -17.00 22.06
CA ALA A 113 -19.07 -18.10 22.88
C ALA A 113 -19.05 -17.72 24.35
N LYS A 114 -19.33 -18.70 25.23
CA LYS A 114 -19.43 -18.49 26.69
C LYS A 114 -18.07 -18.05 27.26
N VAL A 115 -18.15 -17.14 28.24
CA VAL A 115 -17.02 -16.72 29.07
C VAL A 115 -17.36 -16.89 30.55
N ASN A 116 -16.33 -17.12 31.37
CA ASN A 116 -16.48 -17.35 32.81
C ASN A 116 -16.34 -16.06 33.62
N ASN A 117 -16.77 -14.93 33.05
CA ASN A 117 -16.72 -13.62 33.70
C ASN A 117 -18.10 -12.95 33.70
N SER A 118 -18.19 -11.69 34.14
CA SER A 118 -19.42 -10.91 34.22
C SER A 118 -20.13 -10.69 32.88
N ALA A 119 -19.45 -10.84 31.77
CA ALA A 119 -20.00 -10.58 30.43
C ALA A 119 -20.84 -11.72 29.85
N LYS A 120 -20.80 -12.93 30.41
CA LYS A 120 -21.47 -14.15 29.96
C LYS A 120 -21.06 -14.68 28.60
N SER A 121 -20.78 -13.82 27.60
CA SER A 121 -20.34 -14.18 26.27
C SER A 121 -19.30 -13.19 25.74
N THR A 122 -18.41 -13.66 24.83
CA THR A 122 -17.40 -12.84 24.21
C THR A 122 -17.95 -12.02 23.04
N THR A 123 -17.26 -10.91 22.74
CA THR A 123 -17.49 -10.08 21.54
C THR A 123 -16.88 -10.69 20.27
N GLY A 124 -16.15 -11.80 20.38
CA GLY A 124 -15.54 -12.53 19.26
C GLY A 124 -14.13 -12.09 18.91
N ALA A 125 -13.47 -12.92 18.08
CA ALA A 125 -12.07 -12.72 17.66
C ALA A 125 -11.85 -11.37 16.97
N VAL A 126 -12.77 -10.97 16.10
CA VAL A 126 -12.66 -9.75 15.27
C VAL A 126 -12.64 -8.48 16.12
N SER A 127 -13.31 -8.47 17.26
CA SER A 127 -13.34 -7.28 18.14
C SER A 127 -11.98 -6.92 18.75
N PHE A 128 -11.07 -7.88 18.91
CA PHE A 128 -9.73 -7.62 19.45
C PHE A 128 -8.77 -7.02 18.43
N MET A 129 -9.13 -7.04 17.14
CA MET A 129 -8.32 -6.41 16.10
C MET A 129 -8.14 -4.90 16.30
N ASP A 130 -9.17 -4.22 16.85
CA ASP A 130 -9.09 -2.80 17.19
C ASP A 130 -7.98 -2.52 18.21
N THR A 131 -7.81 -3.40 19.20
CA THR A 131 -6.76 -3.27 20.22
C THR A 131 -5.38 -3.43 19.60
N TYR A 132 -5.18 -4.42 18.73
CA TYR A 132 -3.90 -4.61 18.03
C TYR A 132 -3.59 -3.44 17.07
N SER A 133 -4.59 -2.95 16.35
CA SER A 133 -4.47 -1.79 15.46
C SER A 133 -4.10 -0.51 16.23
N LEU A 134 -4.70 -0.30 17.41
CA LEU A 134 -4.40 0.82 18.30
C LEU A 134 -2.94 0.77 18.79
N VAL A 135 -2.43 -0.42 19.15
CA VAL A 135 -1.01 -0.60 19.51
C VAL A 135 -0.10 -0.18 18.35
N ALA A 136 -0.43 -0.60 17.11
CA ALA A 136 0.35 -0.22 15.92
C ALA A 136 0.29 1.28 15.62
N GLU A 137 -0.81 1.95 15.96
CA GLU A 137 -0.95 3.41 15.83
C GLU A 137 -0.12 4.15 16.89
N THR A 138 -0.17 3.67 18.13
CA THR A 138 0.45 4.32 19.30
C THR A 138 1.96 4.20 19.29
N ILE A 139 2.49 3.03 18.90
CA ILE A 139 3.94 2.78 18.87
C ILE A 139 4.47 3.13 17.48
N GLY A 140 4.52 4.43 17.18
CA GLY A 140 5.11 4.94 15.95
C GLY A 140 6.63 4.70 15.89
N GLN A 141 7.13 4.43 14.69
CA GLN A 141 8.58 4.41 14.40
C GLN A 141 8.90 5.68 13.64
N SER A 142 9.90 6.46 14.08
CA SER A 142 10.31 7.71 13.42
C SER A 142 10.40 7.52 11.89
N GLY A 143 9.54 8.19 11.13
CA GLY A 143 9.47 8.10 9.66
C GLY A 143 9.01 6.75 9.08
N ARG A 144 8.54 5.79 9.89
CA ARG A 144 7.95 4.51 9.42
C ARG A 144 6.66 4.21 10.16
N ARG A 145 5.63 3.80 9.42
CA ARG A 145 4.43 3.20 10.01
C ARG A 145 4.79 1.82 10.57
N ALA A 146 4.29 1.49 11.76
CA ALA A 146 4.35 0.12 12.27
C ALA A 146 3.62 -0.81 11.28
N ALA A 147 4.26 -1.89 10.85
CA ALA A 147 3.67 -2.85 9.92
C ALA A 147 3.05 -3.99 10.72
N LEU A 148 1.72 -4.09 10.66
CA LEU A 148 0.94 -5.16 11.29
C LEU A 148 0.18 -5.96 10.24
N MET A 149 0.19 -7.30 10.34
CA MET A 149 -0.69 -8.21 9.62
C MET A 149 -1.54 -8.96 10.64
N ILE A 150 -2.84 -9.01 10.39
CA ILE A 150 -3.76 -9.86 11.15
C ILE A 150 -4.37 -10.87 10.19
N SER A 151 -4.28 -12.15 10.52
CA SER A 151 -4.90 -13.22 9.73
C SER A 151 -5.95 -13.98 10.52
N LEU A 152 -6.90 -14.56 9.78
CA LEU A 152 -7.94 -15.44 10.33
C LEU A 152 -8.14 -16.64 9.38
N ASP A 153 -8.32 -17.82 9.96
CA ASP A 153 -8.62 -19.03 9.21
C ASP A 153 -10.04 -18.98 8.65
N ILE A 154 -10.21 -19.47 7.41
CA ILE A 154 -11.51 -19.57 6.74
C ILE A 154 -12.50 -20.46 7.52
N ASN A 155 -11.99 -21.39 8.33
CA ASN A 155 -12.81 -22.25 9.19
C ASN A 155 -13.39 -21.56 10.41
N HIS A 156 -12.95 -20.31 10.71
CA HIS A 156 -13.40 -19.63 11.90
C HIS A 156 -14.85 -19.11 11.77
N PRO A 157 -15.76 -19.32 12.76
CA PRO A 157 -17.16 -18.88 12.65
C PRO A 157 -17.36 -17.37 12.47
N ASP A 158 -16.38 -16.52 12.88
CA ASP A 158 -16.42 -15.05 12.67
C ASP A 158 -15.85 -14.61 11.31
N ILE A 159 -15.59 -15.52 10.38
CA ILE A 159 -14.91 -15.21 9.10
C ILE A 159 -15.64 -14.18 8.25
N GLU A 160 -16.96 -14.17 8.22
CA GLU A 160 -17.74 -13.18 7.47
C GLU A 160 -17.54 -11.77 8.03
N GLU A 161 -17.53 -11.63 9.37
CA GLU A 161 -17.26 -10.35 10.04
C GLU A 161 -15.83 -9.87 9.76
N PHE A 162 -14.85 -10.78 9.76
CA PHE A 162 -13.46 -10.48 9.43
C PHE A 162 -13.31 -9.96 8.00
N ILE A 163 -13.92 -10.61 7.03
CA ILE A 163 -13.88 -10.19 5.62
C ILE A 163 -14.49 -8.79 5.45
N ASP A 164 -15.55 -8.48 6.19
CA ASP A 164 -16.25 -7.19 6.10
C ASP A 164 -15.61 -6.04 6.87
N ILE A 165 -14.66 -6.30 7.77
CA ILE A 165 -14.15 -5.28 8.69
C ILE A 165 -13.59 -4.04 8.00
N LYS A 166 -12.99 -4.20 6.81
CA LYS A 166 -12.40 -3.12 6.00
C LYS A 166 -13.40 -2.36 5.14
N THR A 167 -14.66 -2.75 5.12
CA THR A 167 -15.72 -1.96 4.46
C THR A 167 -15.94 -0.63 5.18
N ASP A 168 -15.66 -0.58 6.49
CA ASP A 168 -15.52 0.66 7.24
C ASP A 168 -14.03 1.10 7.22
N LEU A 169 -13.73 2.12 6.42
CA LEU A 169 -12.38 2.65 6.25
C LEU A 169 -11.77 3.27 7.52
N ASN A 170 -12.57 3.49 8.57
CA ASN A 170 -12.10 4.02 9.85
C ASN A 170 -11.65 2.92 10.81
N LYS A 171 -11.95 1.64 10.51
CA LYS A 171 -11.57 0.50 11.34
C LYS A 171 -10.26 -0.13 10.87
N ILE A 172 -9.48 -0.62 11.81
CA ILE A 172 -8.24 -1.38 11.59
C ILE A 172 -7.31 -0.68 10.59
N THR A 173 -7.15 0.63 10.70
CA THR A 173 -6.41 1.47 9.73
C THR A 173 -4.90 1.19 9.71
N LYS A 174 -4.37 0.52 10.74
CA LYS A 174 -2.92 0.28 10.92
C LYS A 174 -2.50 -1.17 10.74
N ALA A 175 -3.41 -2.04 10.30
CA ALA A 175 -3.09 -3.43 9.99
C ALA A 175 -3.57 -3.80 8.58
N ASN A 176 -2.78 -4.63 7.89
CA ASN A 176 -3.25 -5.40 6.74
C ASN A 176 -3.99 -6.64 7.25
N ILE A 177 -4.94 -7.14 6.49
CA ILE A 177 -5.67 -8.36 6.83
C ILE A 177 -5.60 -9.40 5.72
N SER A 178 -5.51 -10.69 6.09
CA SER A 178 -5.49 -11.81 5.14
C SER A 178 -6.27 -13.00 5.68
N VAL A 179 -6.94 -13.72 4.79
CA VAL A 179 -7.66 -14.95 5.10
C VAL A 179 -6.79 -16.16 4.77
N ARG A 180 -6.65 -17.07 5.72
CA ARG A 180 -6.01 -18.38 5.52
C ARG A 180 -7.03 -19.32 4.91
N ILE A 181 -6.84 -19.74 3.66
CA ILE A 181 -7.80 -20.53 2.90
C ILE A 181 -7.29 -21.95 2.70
N THR A 182 -8.16 -22.95 2.92
CA THR A 182 -7.88 -24.37 2.70
C THR A 182 -8.16 -24.79 1.26
N ASP A 183 -7.55 -25.89 0.83
CA ASP A 183 -7.83 -26.52 -0.47
C ASP A 183 -9.29 -26.98 -0.55
N GLU A 184 -9.85 -27.51 0.54
CA GLU A 184 -11.26 -27.92 0.62
C GLU A 184 -12.20 -26.73 0.35
N PHE A 185 -11.96 -25.60 0.99
CA PHE A 185 -12.75 -24.39 0.73
C PHE A 185 -12.67 -23.98 -0.74
N MET A 186 -11.49 -23.95 -1.32
CA MET A 186 -11.30 -23.57 -2.73
C MET A 186 -11.99 -24.54 -3.69
N GLN A 187 -11.96 -25.84 -3.43
CA GLN A 187 -12.69 -26.84 -4.25
C GLN A 187 -14.20 -26.55 -4.28
N LYS A 188 -14.79 -26.24 -3.11
CA LYS A 188 -16.22 -25.87 -3.00
C LYS A 188 -16.52 -24.50 -3.62
N ALA A 189 -15.68 -23.53 -3.36
CA ALA A 189 -15.85 -22.15 -3.84
C ALA A 189 -15.76 -22.03 -5.37
N THR A 190 -14.87 -22.83 -5.99
CA THR A 190 -14.70 -22.88 -7.46
C THR A 190 -15.65 -23.84 -8.17
N GLY A 191 -16.41 -24.65 -7.43
CA GLY A 191 -17.36 -25.61 -7.99
C GLY A 191 -16.74 -26.92 -8.50
N ILE A 192 -15.48 -27.21 -8.14
CA ILE A 192 -14.86 -28.53 -8.35
C ILE A 192 -15.58 -29.55 -7.48
N ASP A 193 -15.84 -29.24 -6.21
CA ASP A 193 -16.83 -29.96 -5.41
C ASP A 193 -18.21 -29.33 -5.68
N SER A 194 -19.17 -30.14 -6.05
CA SER A 194 -20.53 -29.71 -6.38
C SER A 194 -21.35 -29.24 -5.16
N ASN A 195 -20.95 -29.67 -3.94
CA ASN A 195 -21.57 -29.19 -2.70
C ASN A 195 -20.91 -27.88 -2.23
N PRO A 196 -21.56 -26.73 -2.33
CA PRO A 196 -21.01 -25.45 -1.93
C PRO A 196 -21.03 -25.23 -0.40
N MET A 197 -21.67 -26.11 0.36
CA MET A 197 -21.79 -25.94 1.82
C MET A 197 -20.49 -26.27 2.52
N TYR A 198 -20.08 -25.39 3.42
CA TYR A 198 -18.82 -25.45 4.15
C TYR A 198 -19.06 -25.21 5.64
N ASN A 199 -18.46 -26.01 6.48
CA ASN A 199 -18.62 -25.89 7.92
C ASN A 199 -17.45 -25.15 8.55
N CYS A 200 -17.67 -23.91 8.95
CA CYS A 200 -16.76 -23.22 9.84
C CYS A 200 -16.92 -23.78 11.24
N SER A 201 -15.84 -24.25 11.84
CA SER A 201 -15.88 -24.88 13.17
C SER A 201 -14.77 -24.36 14.07
N PHE A 202 -15.11 -24.18 15.34
CA PHE A 202 -14.18 -23.80 16.38
C PHE A 202 -14.35 -24.77 17.56
N ILE A 203 -13.24 -25.31 18.04
CA ILE A 203 -13.22 -26.22 19.19
C ILE A 203 -12.53 -25.50 20.34
N ARG A 204 -13.24 -25.32 21.46
CA ARG A 204 -12.64 -24.77 22.67
C ARG A 204 -11.78 -25.85 23.33
N GLU A 205 -10.48 -25.66 23.37
CA GLU A 205 -9.54 -26.64 23.95
C GLU A 205 -9.84 -26.93 25.43
N GLU A 206 -10.22 -25.91 26.23
CA GLU A 206 -10.49 -26.07 27.67
C GLU A 206 -11.75 -26.90 27.98
N THR A 207 -12.77 -26.83 27.14
CA THR A 207 -14.09 -27.40 27.44
C THR A 207 -14.55 -28.49 26.49
N GLY A 208 -13.88 -28.64 25.33
CA GLY A 208 -14.31 -29.49 24.23
C GLY A 208 -15.59 -29.01 23.52
N GLU A 209 -16.11 -27.81 23.83
CA GLU A 209 -17.28 -27.24 23.16
C GLU A 209 -16.98 -26.99 21.68
N VAL A 210 -17.82 -27.55 20.81
CA VAL A 210 -17.72 -27.37 19.36
C VAL A 210 -18.75 -26.36 18.89
N ILE A 211 -18.31 -25.28 18.28
CA ILE A 211 -19.17 -24.24 17.69
C ILE A 211 -19.06 -24.38 16.18
N VAL A 212 -20.19 -24.65 15.52
CA VAL A 212 -20.25 -24.84 14.05
C VAL A 212 -21.16 -23.79 13.43
N LYS A 213 -20.72 -23.21 12.34
CA LYS A 213 -21.50 -22.34 11.47
C LYS A 213 -21.37 -22.83 10.04
N GLU A 214 -22.49 -23.23 9.43
CA GLU A 214 -22.53 -23.61 8.04
C GLU A 214 -22.65 -22.37 7.16
N ILE A 215 -21.85 -22.31 6.09
CA ILE A 215 -21.79 -21.20 5.12
C ILE A 215 -21.77 -21.75 3.70
N ASN A 216 -22.13 -20.91 2.72
CA ASN A 216 -21.93 -21.20 1.31
C ASN A 216 -20.54 -20.69 0.86
N ALA A 217 -19.62 -21.61 0.56
CA ALA A 217 -18.25 -21.28 0.19
C ALA A 217 -18.16 -20.40 -1.07
N LYS A 218 -19.04 -20.63 -2.05
CA LYS A 218 -19.09 -19.84 -3.29
C LYS A 218 -19.53 -18.40 -3.03
N GLU A 219 -20.51 -18.19 -2.18
CA GLU A 219 -20.99 -16.86 -1.79
C GLU A 219 -19.93 -16.12 -0.97
N LEU A 220 -19.30 -16.80 -0.02
CA LEU A 220 -18.23 -16.20 0.80
C LEU A 220 -17.03 -15.83 -0.05
N PHE A 221 -16.60 -16.66 -0.99
CA PHE A 221 -15.51 -16.36 -1.91
C PHE A 221 -15.85 -15.17 -2.82
N ASN A 222 -17.09 -15.10 -3.31
CA ASN A 222 -17.57 -13.95 -4.07
C ASN A 222 -17.46 -12.66 -3.25
N LYS A 223 -17.91 -12.68 -2.00
CA LYS A 223 -17.84 -11.55 -1.05
C LYS A 223 -16.41 -11.13 -0.77
N LEU A 224 -15.50 -12.09 -0.56
CA LEU A 224 -14.07 -11.83 -0.36
C LEU A 224 -13.47 -11.13 -1.59
N CYS A 225 -13.76 -11.62 -2.80
CA CYS A 225 -13.29 -11.02 -4.04
C CYS A 225 -13.86 -9.62 -4.28
N GLU A 226 -15.14 -9.39 -3.94
CA GLU A 226 -15.78 -8.08 -4.01
C GLU A 226 -15.14 -7.08 -3.04
N ASN A 227 -14.88 -7.51 -1.79
CA ASN A 227 -14.20 -6.66 -0.81
C ASN A 227 -12.76 -6.37 -1.24
N ASN A 228 -12.01 -7.35 -1.75
CA ASN A 228 -10.69 -7.11 -2.31
C ASN A 228 -10.74 -6.14 -3.50
N TRP A 229 -11.69 -6.29 -4.41
CA TRP A 229 -11.89 -5.40 -5.56
C TRP A 229 -12.15 -3.94 -5.12
N ASN A 230 -12.97 -3.75 -4.05
CA ASN A 230 -13.33 -2.44 -3.51
C ASN A 230 -12.23 -1.79 -2.66
N TYR A 231 -11.51 -2.59 -1.83
CA TYR A 231 -10.66 -2.09 -0.75
C TYR A 231 -9.23 -2.62 -0.82
N ALA A 232 -8.88 -3.45 -1.81
CA ALA A 232 -7.60 -4.18 -1.92
C ALA A 232 -7.27 -5.08 -0.70
N GLU A 233 -8.26 -5.39 0.11
CA GLU A 233 -8.20 -6.26 1.30
C GLU A 233 -9.55 -6.98 1.47
N PRO A 234 -9.55 -8.20 2.07
CA PRO A 234 -8.40 -8.95 2.56
C PRO A 234 -7.54 -9.57 1.44
N GLY A 235 -6.28 -9.88 1.77
CA GLY A 235 -5.44 -10.76 0.97
C GLY A 235 -5.80 -12.24 1.18
N ILE A 236 -5.26 -13.12 0.33
CA ILE A 236 -5.44 -14.58 0.44
C ILE A 236 -4.10 -15.27 0.70
N LEU A 237 -4.11 -16.20 1.66
CA LEU A 237 -3.04 -17.13 1.97
C LEU A 237 -3.56 -18.56 1.73
N PHE A 238 -3.01 -19.27 0.76
CA PHE A 238 -3.34 -20.67 0.49
C PHE A 238 -2.64 -21.56 1.51
N TRP A 239 -3.31 -21.78 2.65
CA TRP A 239 -2.66 -22.29 3.85
C TRP A 239 -2.19 -23.73 3.70
N ASP A 240 -2.91 -24.58 2.96
CA ASP A 240 -2.49 -25.95 2.68
C ASP A 240 -1.26 -25.97 1.76
N LYS A 241 -1.12 -25.01 0.83
CA LYS A 241 0.10 -24.88 0.01
C LYS A 241 1.30 -24.44 0.87
N ILE A 242 1.07 -23.61 1.88
CA ILE A 242 2.10 -23.19 2.84
C ILE A 242 2.55 -24.39 3.68
N ASN A 243 1.60 -25.11 4.27
CA ASN A 243 1.89 -26.22 5.18
C ASN A 243 2.50 -27.42 4.47
N ASN A 244 2.04 -27.75 3.26
CA ASN A 244 2.40 -29.00 2.58
C ASN A 244 3.62 -28.88 1.65
N TYR A 245 4.16 -27.66 1.44
CA TYR A 245 5.28 -27.45 0.54
C TYR A 245 6.35 -26.52 1.15
N ASN A 246 7.11 -27.06 2.10
CA ASN A 246 8.21 -26.38 2.79
C ASN A 246 9.20 -27.42 3.33
N LEU A 247 10.29 -27.00 3.96
CA LEU A 247 11.31 -27.92 4.52
C LEU A 247 10.78 -28.76 5.68
N LEU A 248 9.82 -28.26 6.43
CA LEU A 248 9.32 -28.86 7.68
C LEU A 248 7.97 -29.56 7.52
N SER A 249 7.46 -29.73 6.29
CA SER A 249 6.13 -30.31 6.03
C SER A 249 5.91 -31.72 6.59
N GLU A 250 6.98 -32.45 6.89
CA GLU A 250 6.95 -33.81 7.45
C GLU A 250 7.27 -33.84 8.95
N ASP A 251 7.36 -32.69 9.62
CA ASP A 251 7.58 -32.60 11.05
C ASP A 251 6.25 -32.30 11.77
N ASP A 252 5.62 -33.33 12.31
CA ASP A 252 4.33 -33.29 13.01
C ASP A 252 4.32 -32.38 14.27
N GLU A 253 5.49 -32.02 14.78
CA GLU A 253 5.61 -31.10 15.94
C GLU A 253 5.82 -29.66 15.53
N PHE A 254 5.95 -29.38 14.22
CA PHE A 254 6.13 -28.03 13.71
C PHE A 254 4.82 -27.42 13.22
N GLU A 255 4.54 -26.21 13.64
CA GLU A 255 3.38 -25.45 13.20
C GLU A 255 3.78 -24.01 12.83
N TYR A 256 3.30 -23.54 11.69
CA TYR A 256 3.32 -22.12 11.37
C TYR A 256 2.24 -21.37 12.16
N ALA A 257 2.65 -20.37 12.93
CA ALA A 257 1.73 -19.55 13.71
C ALA A 257 1.06 -18.44 12.88
N GLY A 258 1.63 -18.08 11.74
CA GLY A 258 1.11 -17.04 10.86
C GLY A 258 2.13 -16.62 9.80
N VAL A 259 1.89 -15.45 9.21
CA VAL A 259 2.79 -14.83 8.23
C VAL A 259 3.20 -13.43 8.68
N ASN A 260 4.34 -12.94 8.19
CA ASN A 260 4.78 -11.57 8.39
C ASN A 260 3.87 -10.57 7.61
N PRO A 261 4.01 -9.23 7.81
CA PRO A 261 3.15 -8.22 7.20
C PRO A 261 3.07 -8.23 5.66
N CYS A 262 4.09 -8.75 4.98
CA CYS A 262 4.13 -8.83 3.51
C CYS A 262 3.82 -10.26 2.99
N ALA A 263 3.53 -11.20 3.89
CA ALA A 263 3.13 -12.59 3.62
C ALA A 263 4.16 -13.48 2.90
N GLU A 264 5.42 -13.05 2.80
CA GLU A 264 6.49 -13.86 2.21
C GLU A 264 7.12 -14.84 3.20
N GLU A 265 6.94 -14.64 4.50
CA GLU A 265 7.54 -15.46 5.56
C GLU A 265 6.45 -16.08 6.45
N PRO A 266 5.96 -17.29 6.14
CA PRO A 266 5.31 -18.14 7.13
C PRO A 266 6.31 -18.51 8.21
N LEU A 267 5.96 -18.33 9.49
CA LEU A 267 6.88 -18.52 10.61
C LEU A 267 6.16 -19.14 11.81
N PRO A 268 6.85 -19.92 12.65
CA PRO A 268 6.35 -20.32 13.96
C PRO A 268 6.25 -19.14 14.91
N ALA A 269 5.59 -19.33 16.04
CA ALA A 269 5.50 -18.31 17.08
C ALA A 269 6.90 -17.86 17.56
N GLY A 270 7.18 -16.56 17.50
CA GLY A 270 8.50 -15.99 17.80
C GLY A 270 9.50 -16.05 16.63
N GLY A 271 9.12 -16.63 15.49
CA GLY A 271 9.96 -16.64 14.30
C GLY A 271 10.21 -15.25 13.74
N SER A 272 11.31 -15.07 13.02
CA SER A 272 11.73 -13.76 12.50
C SER A 272 12.24 -13.83 11.06
N CYS A 273 11.96 -12.76 10.31
CA CYS A 273 12.43 -12.57 8.94
C CYS A 273 13.85 -11.98 8.92
N LEU A 274 14.87 -12.79 8.65
CA LEU A 274 16.22 -12.33 8.41
C LEU A 274 16.52 -12.41 6.91
N LEU A 275 16.50 -11.26 6.21
CA LEU A 275 16.39 -11.18 4.76
C LEU A 275 17.68 -10.76 4.06
N GLY A 276 17.89 -11.31 2.87
CA GLY A 276 18.88 -10.88 1.90
C GLY A 276 18.42 -11.18 0.47
N SER A 277 18.85 -10.41 -0.52
CA SER A 277 18.37 -10.60 -1.90
C SER A 277 19.48 -10.44 -2.93
N PHE A 278 19.56 -11.40 -3.84
CA PHE A 278 20.41 -11.32 -5.02
C PHE A 278 19.80 -10.42 -6.09
N ASN A 279 20.60 -9.59 -6.69
CA ASN A 279 20.24 -8.85 -7.90
C ASN A 279 20.59 -9.71 -9.13
N LEU A 280 19.61 -10.38 -9.68
CA LEU A 280 19.81 -11.30 -10.81
C LEU A 280 20.33 -10.60 -12.06
N SER A 281 20.08 -9.30 -12.22
CA SER A 281 20.52 -8.55 -13.39
C SER A 281 22.04 -8.43 -13.52
N GLU A 282 22.78 -8.52 -12.41
CA GLU A 282 24.25 -8.47 -12.39
C GLU A 282 24.93 -9.81 -12.70
N TYR A 283 24.14 -10.85 -12.93
CA TYR A 283 24.64 -12.15 -13.40
C TYR A 283 24.42 -12.37 -14.89
N VAL A 284 23.92 -11.38 -15.63
CA VAL A 284 23.81 -11.42 -17.10
C VAL A 284 25.09 -10.90 -17.70
N LYS A 285 25.77 -11.72 -18.50
CA LYS A 285 27.00 -11.38 -19.22
C LYS A 285 26.70 -10.53 -20.47
N GLU A 286 27.77 -10.02 -21.11
CA GLU A 286 27.69 -9.26 -22.36
C GLU A 286 27.07 -10.08 -23.51
N ASP A 287 27.24 -11.41 -23.51
CA ASP A 287 26.62 -12.33 -24.47
C ASP A 287 25.11 -12.60 -24.17
N LYS A 288 24.53 -11.89 -23.22
CA LYS A 288 23.13 -11.99 -22.78
C LYS A 288 22.78 -13.35 -22.16
N ILE A 289 23.76 -14.09 -21.65
CA ILE A 289 23.60 -15.38 -20.97
C ILE A 289 23.76 -15.19 -19.47
N PHE A 290 22.92 -15.89 -18.69
CA PHE A 290 23.01 -15.89 -17.23
C PHE A 290 24.22 -16.70 -16.73
N ASN A 291 25.02 -16.13 -15.84
CA ASN A 291 26.26 -16.73 -15.31
C ASN A 291 26.01 -17.64 -14.11
N TYR A 292 25.52 -18.84 -14.34
CA TYR A 292 25.22 -19.82 -13.28
C TYR A 292 26.45 -20.18 -12.42
N ASN A 293 27.65 -20.21 -12.98
CA ASN A 293 28.85 -20.58 -12.23
C ASN A 293 29.20 -19.56 -11.17
N GLU A 294 29.12 -18.28 -11.51
CA GLU A 294 29.34 -17.19 -10.58
C GLU A 294 28.22 -17.11 -9.54
N PHE A 295 26.97 -17.28 -9.98
CA PHE A 295 25.82 -17.28 -9.09
C PHE A 295 25.92 -18.36 -8.01
N ARG A 296 26.28 -19.61 -8.37
CA ARG A 296 26.53 -20.69 -7.40
C ARG A 296 27.64 -20.35 -6.42
N LYS A 297 28.74 -19.75 -6.88
CA LYS A 297 29.85 -19.34 -6.03
C LYS A 297 29.37 -18.30 -5.00
N ASP A 298 28.59 -17.32 -5.44
CA ASP A 298 28.13 -16.24 -4.61
C ASP A 298 27.06 -16.68 -3.62
N ILE A 299 26.19 -17.65 -3.98
CA ILE A 299 25.22 -18.29 -3.05
C ILE A 299 25.96 -18.87 -1.83
N LYS A 300 27.10 -19.53 -2.03
CA LYS A 300 27.90 -20.07 -0.93
C LYS A 300 28.31 -18.99 0.07
N THR A 301 28.77 -17.84 -0.43
CA THR A 301 29.16 -16.71 0.40
C THR A 301 27.96 -16.15 1.16
N VAL A 302 26.80 -16.00 0.49
CA VAL A 302 25.61 -15.42 1.07
C VAL A 302 24.98 -16.31 2.15
N VAL A 303 24.88 -17.63 1.92
CA VAL A 303 24.34 -18.56 2.94
C VAL A 303 25.17 -18.52 4.23
N LYS A 304 26.50 -18.46 4.11
CA LYS A 304 27.38 -18.26 5.26
C LYS A 304 27.13 -16.92 5.94
N ALA A 305 27.12 -15.83 5.17
CA ALA A 305 26.95 -14.48 5.69
C ALA A 305 25.60 -14.30 6.41
N MET A 306 24.52 -14.89 5.89
CA MET A 306 23.21 -14.88 6.54
C MET A 306 23.21 -15.63 7.88
N ASN A 307 23.92 -16.75 7.98
CA ASN A 307 24.10 -17.46 9.24
C ASN A 307 24.94 -16.67 10.26
N ASP A 308 26.00 -15.97 9.80
CA ASP A 308 26.82 -15.11 10.66
C ASP A 308 25.96 -13.95 11.22
N VAL A 309 25.15 -13.31 10.37
CA VAL A 309 24.21 -12.24 10.78
C VAL A 309 23.13 -12.74 11.73
N LEU A 310 22.63 -13.99 11.53
CA LEU A 310 21.68 -14.62 12.42
C LEU A 310 22.28 -14.76 13.83
N ASP A 311 23.51 -15.28 13.93
CA ASP A 311 24.20 -15.49 15.20
C ASP A 311 24.54 -14.17 15.89
N GLU A 312 24.99 -13.15 15.16
CA GLU A 312 25.21 -11.78 15.67
C GLU A 312 23.90 -11.13 16.14
N GLY A 313 22.80 -11.35 15.44
CA GLY A 313 21.48 -10.77 15.71
C GLY A 313 20.70 -11.46 16.84
N LEU A 314 21.06 -12.69 17.19
CA LEU A 314 20.33 -13.49 18.17
C LEU A 314 20.07 -12.79 19.51
N PRO A 315 21.06 -12.16 20.17
CA PRO A 315 20.84 -11.44 21.43
C PRO A 315 20.01 -10.14 21.28
N LEU A 316 19.87 -9.64 20.08
CA LEU A 316 19.20 -8.36 19.80
C LEU A 316 17.68 -8.48 19.68
N HIS A 317 17.12 -9.67 19.58
CA HIS A 317 15.67 -9.86 19.52
C HIS A 317 15.00 -9.38 20.80
N PRO A 318 13.91 -8.59 20.70
CA PRO A 318 13.30 -7.93 21.85
C PRO A 318 12.66 -8.87 22.86
N LEU A 319 12.15 -10.02 22.43
CA LEU A 319 11.43 -10.98 23.27
C LEU A 319 12.22 -12.27 23.48
N LYS A 320 12.03 -12.91 24.65
CA LYS A 320 12.66 -14.20 24.94
C LYS A 320 12.22 -15.27 23.94
N ILE A 321 10.91 -15.34 23.64
CA ILE A 321 10.37 -16.31 22.67
C ILE A 321 11.03 -16.16 21.29
N GLN A 322 11.30 -14.94 20.84
CA GLN A 322 11.96 -14.69 19.56
C GLN A 322 13.42 -15.22 19.58
N ARG A 323 14.15 -14.97 20.65
CA ARG A 323 15.53 -15.51 20.81
C ARG A 323 15.54 -17.03 20.84
N ASP A 324 14.60 -17.63 21.56
CA ASP A 324 14.52 -19.09 21.67
C ASP A 324 14.13 -19.71 20.32
N THR A 325 13.09 -19.21 19.63
CA THR A 325 12.65 -19.74 18.33
C THR A 325 13.71 -19.56 17.25
N VAL A 326 14.34 -18.37 17.16
CA VAL A 326 15.42 -18.13 16.16
C VAL A 326 16.62 -19.03 16.42
N ARG A 327 17.01 -19.25 17.69
CA ARG A 327 18.07 -20.22 18.03
C ARG A 327 17.70 -21.64 17.60
N ASP A 328 16.46 -22.04 17.90
CA ASP A 328 16.02 -23.44 17.75
C ASP A 328 15.76 -23.83 16.28
N TYR A 329 15.29 -22.89 15.45
CA TYR A 329 14.94 -23.14 14.04
C TYR A 329 15.93 -22.53 13.04
N ARG A 330 16.68 -21.48 13.40
CA ARG A 330 17.67 -20.82 12.54
C ARG A 330 17.16 -20.46 11.15
N GLN A 331 15.98 -19.83 11.07
CA GLN A 331 15.34 -19.45 9.82
C GLN A 331 16.06 -18.26 9.18
N ILE A 332 16.33 -18.32 7.89
CA ILE A 332 16.84 -17.22 7.04
C ILE A 332 15.97 -17.11 5.79
N GLY A 333 15.99 -15.94 5.14
CA GLY A 333 15.22 -15.66 3.93
C GLY A 333 16.12 -15.07 2.86
N ILE A 334 16.66 -15.91 1.98
CA ILE A 334 17.42 -15.49 0.80
C ILE A 334 16.48 -15.42 -0.38
N GLY A 335 16.41 -14.28 -1.05
CA GLY A 335 15.55 -14.06 -2.21
C GLY A 335 16.27 -13.43 -3.38
N VAL A 336 15.47 -12.91 -4.31
CA VAL A 336 15.94 -12.29 -5.53
C VAL A 336 15.26 -10.93 -5.76
N MET A 337 15.89 -10.08 -6.56
CA MET A 337 15.38 -8.81 -7.08
C MET A 337 16.01 -8.57 -8.46
N GLY A 338 15.52 -7.59 -9.22
CA GLY A 338 16.06 -7.28 -10.55
C GLY A 338 15.71 -8.32 -11.61
N ILE A 339 14.61 -9.07 -11.44
CA ILE A 339 14.16 -10.08 -12.41
C ILE A 339 13.79 -9.43 -13.74
N ALA A 340 13.02 -8.34 -13.72
CA ALA A 340 12.63 -7.67 -14.95
C ALA A 340 13.85 -7.06 -15.66
N ASP A 341 14.79 -6.51 -14.90
CA ASP A 341 16.05 -5.98 -15.44
C ASP A 341 16.93 -7.09 -16.06
N MET A 342 17.00 -8.25 -15.39
CA MET A 342 17.66 -9.45 -15.93
C MET A 342 17.09 -9.87 -17.29
N LEU A 343 15.75 -9.99 -17.35
CA LEU A 343 15.06 -10.40 -18.56
C LEU A 343 15.27 -9.40 -19.70
N ILE A 344 15.23 -8.09 -19.42
CA ILE A 344 15.55 -7.04 -20.40
C ILE A 344 16.98 -7.17 -20.90
N LYS A 345 17.98 -7.34 -20.00
CA LYS A 345 19.38 -7.56 -20.39
C LYS A 345 19.57 -8.80 -21.28
N MET A 346 18.73 -9.82 -21.11
CA MET A 346 18.72 -11.03 -21.93
C MET A 346 17.86 -10.93 -23.18
N ASN A 347 17.21 -9.79 -23.44
CA ASN A 347 16.21 -9.60 -24.51
C ASN A 347 15.03 -10.57 -24.44
N VAL A 348 14.59 -10.89 -23.24
CA VAL A 348 13.46 -11.80 -22.97
C VAL A 348 12.29 -11.02 -22.40
N ARG A 349 11.10 -11.17 -22.99
CA ARG A 349 9.90 -10.51 -22.51
C ARG A 349 9.44 -11.16 -21.20
N TYR A 350 9.21 -10.36 -20.16
CA TYR A 350 8.61 -10.82 -18.91
C TYR A 350 7.24 -11.47 -19.19
N GLY A 351 6.98 -12.63 -18.62
CA GLY A 351 5.75 -13.39 -18.83
C GLY A 351 5.74 -14.32 -20.06
N SER A 352 6.77 -14.27 -20.91
CA SER A 352 6.92 -15.24 -22.01
C SER A 352 7.29 -16.64 -21.49
N GLU A 353 7.07 -17.67 -22.29
CA GLU A 353 7.47 -19.04 -22.00
C GLU A 353 8.96 -19.14 -21.67
N MET A 354 9.80 -18.44 -22.42
CA MET A 354 11.24 -18.34 -22.17
C MET A 354 11.53 -17.73 -20.78
N ALA A 355 10.83 -16.67 -20.40
CA ALA A 355 10.99 -16.05 -19.09
C ALA A 355 10.60 -17.00 -17.97
N ILE A 356 9.49 -17.74 -18.13
CA ILE A 356 9.01 -18.74 -17.15
C ILE A 356 10.05 -19.85 -16.97
N GLU A 357 10.60 -20.36 -18.07
CA GLU A 357 11.64 -21.42 -18.02
C GLU A 357 12.94 -20.90 -17.38
N LEU A 358 13.41 -19.71 -17.73
CA LEU A 358 14.55 -19.07 -17.09
C LEU A 358 14.36 -18.92 -15.58
N CYS A 359 13.20 -18.43 -15.16
CA CYS A 359 12.87 -18.28 -13.74
C CYS A 359 12.85 -19.64 -13.02
N ASN A 360 12.32 -20.67 -13.66
CA ASN A 360 12.31 -22.04 -13.14
C ASN A 360 13.74 -22.59 -12.96
N VAL A 361 14.62 -22.46 -13.98
CA VAL A 361 16.00 -22.95 -13.92
C VAL A 361 16.82 -22.17 -12.88
N ILE A 362 16.68 -20.85 -12.83
CA ILE A 362 17.39 -20.01 -11.85
C ILE A 362 16.90 -20.32 -10.42
N GLY A 363 15.59 -20.46 -10.24
CA GLY A 363 15.00 -20.84 -8.95
C GLY A 363 15.50 -22.21 -8.47
N LYS A 364 15.53 -23.20 -9.36
CA LYS A 364 16.06 -24.54 -9.07
C LYS A 364 17.55 -24.48 -8.67
N CYS A 365 18.35 -23.69 -9.39
CA CYS A 365 19.75 -23.49 -9.06
C CYS A 365 19.95 -22.84 -7.69
N LEU A 366 19.14 -21.83 -7.37
CA LEU A 366 19.15 -21.17 -6.07
C LEU A 366 18.79 -22.13 -4.94
N ALA A 367 17.73 -22.91 -5.11
CA ALA A 367 17.26 -23.86 -4.09
C ALA A 367 18.28 -24.96 -3.82
N ASP A 368 18.76 -25.64 -4.88
CA ASP A 368 19.73 -26.74 -4.73
C ASP A 368 21.02 -26.27 -4.04
N GLU A 369 21.61 -25.17 -4.54
CA GLU A 369 22.88 -24.66 -3.99
C GLU A 369 22.71 -24.14 -2.56
N THR A 370 21.57 -23.52 -2.22
CA THR A 370 21.30 -23.03 -0.86
C THR A 370 21.13 -24.20 0.12
N LEU A 371 20.40 -25.24 -0.26
CA LEU A 371 20.27 -26.51 0.51
C LEU A 371 21.66 -27.15 0.72
N LYS A 372 22.45 -27.26 -0.34
CA LYS A 372 23.81 -27.82 -0.30
C LYS A 372 24.70 -27.05 0.68
N GLN A 373 24.68 -25.71 0.63
CA GLN A 373 25.51 -24.90 1.52
C GLN A 373 25.03 -24.97 2.98
N SER A 374 23.72 -25.05 3.24
CA SER A 374 23.18 -25.26 4.57
C SER A 374 23.63 -26.62 5.15
N ALA A 375 23.65 -27.69 4.33
CA ALA A 375 24.17 -29.00 4.75
C ALA A 375 25.69 -28.95 5.03
N LEU A 376 26.46 -28.25 4.22
CA LEU A 376 27.90 -28.06 4.45
C LEU A 376 28.19 -27.24 5.72
N LEU A 377 27.37 -26.25 6.04
CA LEU A 377 27.46 -25.52 7.30
C LEU A 377 27.07 -26.43 8.48
N SER A 378 26.05 -27.26 8.31
CA SER A 378 25.67 -28.26 9.31
C SER A 378 26.81 -29.26 9.62
N LYS A 379 27.52 -29.71 8.58
CA LYS A 379 28.74 -30.53 8.77
C LYS A 379 29.77 -29.85 9.68
N LYS A 380 29.90 -28.53 9.61
CA LYS A 380 30.90 -27.77 10.36
C LYS A 380 30.43 -27.34 11.75
N TYR A 381 29.18 -26.95 11.89
CA TYR A 381 28.64 -26.30 13.08
C TYR A 381 27.48 -27.04 13.75
N GLY A 382 27.08 -28.20 13.21
CA GLY A 382 25.89 -28.95 13.62
C GLY A 382 24.60 -28.43 12.98
N THR A 383 23.56 -29.24 13.10
CA THR A 383 22.20 -28.87 12.63
C THR A 383 21.59 -27.73 13.43
N TYR A 384 20.44 -27.21 12.99
CA TYR A 384 19.61 -26.39 13.87
C TYR A 384 19.06 -27.29 15.02
N PRO A 385 18.88 -26.74 16.25
CA PRO A 385 18.56 -27.56 17.43
C PRO A 385 17.31 -28.43 17.34
N LYS A 386 16.27 -27.95 16.63
CA LYS A 386 15.02 -28.70 16.41
C LYS A 386 15.02 -29.59 15.17
N TYR A 387 16.19 -29.84 14.60
CA TYR A 387 16.31 -30.70 13.41
C TYR A 387 15.81 -32.10 13.66
N LYS A 388 14.99 -32.62 12.73
CA LYS A 388 14.57 -34.04 12.67
C LYS A 388 14.82 -34.60 11.28
N GLY A 389 15.21 -35.87 11.21
CA GLY A 389 15.51 -36.54 9.93
C GLY A 389 14.29 -36.71 9.00
N CYS A 390 13.06 -36.53 9.50
CA CYS A 390 11.84 -36.64 8.70
C CYS A 390 11.81 -35.61 7.55
N ILE A 391 12.50 -34.46 7.66
CA ILE A 391 12.56 -33.44 6.62
C ILE A 391 13.06 -33.99 5.26
N LEU A 392 13.85 -35.05 5.23
CA LEU A 392 14.26 -35.69 3.98
C LEU A 392 13.09 -36.18 3.13
N LYS A 393 11.92 -36.43 3.72
CA LYS A 393 10.70 -36.79 3.01
C LYS A 393 9.94 -35.59 2.46
N SER A 394 10.32 -34.37 2.86
CA SER A 394 9.68 -33.16 2.37
C SER A 394 9.66 -33.13 0.85
N LYS A 395 8.46 -32.89 0.29
CA LYS A 395 8.28 -32.77 -1.15
C LYS A 395 9.16 -31.64 -1.74
N PHE A 396 9.35 -30.55 -1.00
CA PHE A 396 10.23 -29.46 -1.42
C PHE A 396 11.67 -29.94 -1.59
N ILE A 397 12.21 -30.69 -0.63
CA ILE A 397 13.59 -31.23 -0.70
C ILE A 397 13.70 -32.21 -1.85
N GLN A 398 12.77 -33.18 -1.97
CA GLN A 398 12.78 -34.18 -3.02
C GLN A 398 12.72 -33.58 -4.44
N GLU A 399 11.99 -32.51 -4.63
CA GLU A 399 11.86 -31.84 -5.92
C GLU A 399 13.02 -30.86 -6.21
N ASN A 400 13.68 -30.32 -5.19
CA ASN A 400 14.66 -29.24 -5.35
C ASN A 400 16.11 -29.64 -5.15
N ALA A 401 16.42 -30.64 -4.32
CA ALA A 401 17.78 -31.08 -4.11
C ALA A 401 18.28 -31.96 -5.27
N SER A 402 19.54 -31.77 -5.69
CA SER A 402 20.27 -32.71 -6.53
C SER A 402 20.66 -33.97 -5.72
N HIS A 403 21.04 -35.06 -6.41
CA HIS A 403 21.50 -36.27 -5.74
C HIS A 403 22.66 -36.00 -4.77
N GLU A 404 23.64 -35.18 -5.17
CA GLU A 404 24.76 -34.79 -4.29
C GLU A 404 24.25 -34.05 -3.05
N THR A 405 23.27 -33.14 -3.23
CA THR A 405 22.69 -32.38 -2.13
C THR A 405 21.88 -33.23 -1.18
N LEU A 406 21.11 -34.20 -1.70
CA LEU A 406 20.40 -35.20 -0.87
C LEU A 406 21.34 -36.05 -0.01
N GLU A 407 22.43 -36.56 -0.58
CA GLU A 407 23.46 -37.31 0.18
C GLU A 407 24.08 -36.44 1.30
N LEU A 408 24.30 -35.14 1.04
CA LEU A 408 24.84 -34.24 2.05
C LEU A 408 23.83 -33.99 3.17
N ILE A 409 22.56 -33.80 2.84
CA ILE A 409 21.48 -33.59 3.84
C ILE A 409 21.28 -34.87 4.67
N GLU A 410 21.25 -36.03 4.02
CA GLU A 410 21.13 -37.32 4.73
C GLU A 410 22.27 -37.52 5.75
N LYS A 411 23.49 -37.17 5.34
CA LYS A 411 24.68 -37.37 6.17
C LYS A 411 24.87 -36.34 7.27
N TYR A 412 24.53 -35.10 7.03
CA TYR A 412 24.88 -33.97 7.92
C TYR A 412 23.68 -33.17 8.43
N GLY A 413 22.48 -33.42 7.89
CA GLY A 413 21.31 -32.57 8.15
C GLY A 413 21.43 -31.14 7.56
N LEU A 414 20.57 -30.25 7.99
CA LEU A 414 20.59 -28.85 7.61
C LEU A 414 20.93 -27.93 8.78
N ARG A 415 21.62 -26.82 8.52
CA ARG A 415 21.91 -25.75 9.49
C ARG A 415 20.71 -24.82 9.72
N ASN A 416 19.77 -24.77 8.78
CA ASN A 416 18.62 -23.87 8.74
C ASN A 416 17.35 -24.65 8.47
N SER A 417 16.26 -24.29 9.11
CA SER A 417 14.93 -24.88 8.90
C SER A 417 14.10 -24.19 7.83
N GLN A 418 14.53 -23.00 7.38
CA GLN A 418 13.97 -22.23 6.28
C GLN A 418 15.09 -21.43 5.63
N LEU A 419 15.11 -21.34 4.31
CA LEU A 419 16.23 -20.81 3.55
C LEU A 419 15.84 -19.70 2.57
N LEU A 420 14.73 -19.85 1.85
CA LEU A 420 14.40 -19.05 0.68
C LEU A 420 13.05 -18.36 0.82
N THR A 421 13.04 -17.07 0.50
CA THR A 421 11.83 -16.25 0.40
C THR A 421 12.03 -15.12 -0.59
N ILE A 422 10.98 -14.66 -1.27
CA ILE A 422 11.08 -13.46 -2.11
C ILE A 422 10.30 -12.33 -1.44
N ALA A 423 11.05 -11.44 -0.80
CA ALA A 423 10.54 -10.24 -0.16
C ALA A 423 10.27 -9.12 -1.19
N PRO A 424 9.46 -8.09 -0.84
CA PRO A 424 9.17 -6.97 -1.75
C PRO A 424 10.40 -6.15 -2.16
N THR A 425 11.46 -6.15 -1.36
CA THR A 425 12.74 -5.42 -1.54
C THR A 425 12.62 -3.91 -1.85
N GLY A 426 11.48 -3.30 -1.55
CA GLY A 426 11.09 -1.98 -2.04
C GLY A 426 12.13 -0.85 -1.85
N SER A 427 12.85 -0.82 -0.73
CA SER A 427 13.88 0.21 -0.49
C SER A 427 15.24 -0.16 -1.11
N ILE A 428 15.64 -1.43 -1.02
CA ILE A 428 16.94 -1.87 -1.52
C ILE A 428 16.98 -1.93 -3.04
N SER A 429 15.93 -2.40 -3.69
CA SER A 429 15.82 -2.39 -5.15
C SER A 429 15.78 -0.96 -5.71
N THR A 430 15.03 -0.05 -5.06
CA THR A 430 15.00 1.36 -5.45
C THR A 430 16.38 2.01 -5.27
N MET A 431 17.12 1.67 -4.21
CA MET A 431 18.48 2.17 -3.99
C MET A 431 19.44 1.70 -5.09
N LEU A 432 19.25 0.47 -5.60
CA LEU A 432 20.01 -0.04 -6.75
C LEU A 432 19.48 0.45 -8.10
N GLY A 433 18.25 0.98 -8.17
CA GLY A 433 17.61 1.42 -9.41
C GLY A 433 17.10 0.26 -10.28
N ILE A 434 16.64 -0.83 -9.67
CA ILE A 434 16.15 -2.05 -10.32
C ILE A 434 14.75 -2.43 -9.86
N SER A 435 14.15 -3.41 -10.53
CA SER A 435 12.85 -3.99 -10.13
C SER A 435 12.95 -4.73 -8.80
N GLY A 436 11.89 -4.64 -7.97
CA GLY A 436 11.82 -5.25 -6.65
C GLY A 436 11.28 -6.67 -6.68
N GLY A 437 11.86 -7.58 -5.88
CA GLY A 437 11.37 -8.95 -5.70
C GLY A 437 11.04 -9.64 -7.00
N ILE A 438 9.82 -10.18 -7.08
CA ILE A 438 9.27 -10.85 -8.27
C ILE A 438 8.64 -9.86 -9.26
N GLU A 439 8.58 -8.57 -8.92
CA GLU A 439 7.77 -7.61 -9.66
C GLU A 439 8.35 -7.25 -11.04
N PRO A 440 7.51 -6.99 -12.06
CA PRO A 440 7.95 -6.35 -13.30
C PRO A 440 8.30 -4.88 -13.06
N ILE A 441 8.79 -4.21 -14.09
CA ILE A 441 8.88 -2.75 -14.09
C ILE A 441 7.47 -2.16 -13.95
N PHE A 442 7.29 -1.28 -12.96
CA PHE A 442 6.00 -0.64 -12.71
C PHE A 442 5.56 0.25 -13.88
N ALA A 443 6.46 1.13 -14.32
CA ALA A 443 6.30 2.01 -15.47
C ALA A 443 7.68 2.40 -15.99
N PHE A 444 7.80 2.81 -17.24
CA PHE A 444 9.07 3.30 -17.82
C PHE A 444 9.51 4.60 -17.13
N SER A 445 8.56 5.48 -16.80
CA SER A 445 8.76 6.63 -15.92
C SER A 445 7.56 6.80 -14.99
N TYR A 446 7.78 7.21 -13.74
CA TYR A 446 6.71 7.39 -12.76
C TYR A 446 7.07 8.42 -11.68
N THR A 447 6.06 8.92 -11.00
CA THR A 447 6.24 9.77 -9.82
C THR A 447 6.09 8.94 -8.56
N ARG A 448 7.11 8.94 -7.70
CA ARG A 448 7.10 8.22 -6.42
C ARG A 448 6.92 9.18 -5.26
N LYS A 449 5.92 8.92 -4.43
CA LYS A 449 5.72 9.56 -3.13
C LYS A 449 6.58 8.84 -2.09
N THR A 450 7.36 9.58 -1.31
CA THR A 450 8.19 9.01 -0.25
C THR A 450 7.79 9.59 1.10
N GLU A 451 6.86 8.92 1.79
CA GLU A 451 6.43 9.29 3.14
C GLU A 451 7.51 9.01 4.22
N SER A 452 8.44 8.09 3.94
CA SER A 452 9.40 7.57 4.92
C SER A 452 10.82 8.13 4.78
N LEU A 453 11.05 9.09 3.87
CA LEU A 453 12.38 9.65 3.62
C LEU A 453 12.56 11.05 4.25
N HIS A 454 11.46 11.75 4.51
CA HIS A 454 11.45 13.10 5.07
C HIS A 454 10.26 13.23 6.03
N ASP A 455 10.31 14.21 6.93
CA ASP A 455 9.18 14.58 7.79
C ASP A 455 8.04 15.22 6.98
N GLU A 456 8.27 15.53 5.69
CA GLU A 456 7.32 16.06 4.73
C GLU A 456 7.15 15.11 3.53
N GLU A 457 5.96 15.10 2.93
CA GLU A 457 5.70 14.35 1.70
C GLU A 457 6.49 14.96 0.53
N LYS A 458 7.43 14.21 -0.04
CA LYS A 458 8.13 14.60 -1.27
C LYS A 458 7.83 13.67 -2.42
N TYR A 459 7.74 14.23 -3.60
CA TYR A 459 7.46 13.52 -4.86
C TYR A 459 8.69 13.57 -5.76
N TYR A 460 9.16 12.39 -6.19
CA TYR A 460 10.28 12.25 -7.11
C TYR A 460 9.80 11.70 -8.45
N LYS A 461 10.13 12.38 -9.56
CA LYS A 461 9.99 11.79 -10.89
C LYS A 461 11.13 10.79 -11.09
N VAL A 462 10.79 9.51 -11.23
CA VAL A 462 11.73 8.40 -11.34
C VAL A 462 11.63 7.83 -12.73
N TYR A 463 12.78 7.75 -13.39
CA TYR A 463 12.93 6.95 -14.59
C TYR A 463 13.51 5.60 -14.20
N THR A 464 13.01 4.53 -14.79
CA THR A 464 13.59 3.20 -14.62
C THR A 464 14.98 3.20 -15.28
N PRO A 465 16.09 3.03 -14.54
CA PRO A 465 17.43 3.28 -15.06
C PRO A 465 17.78 2.48 -16.30
N ILE A 466 17.38 1.20 -16.34
CA ILE A 466 17.64 0.33 -17.50
C ILE A 466 16.92 0.83 -18.76
N VAL A 467 15.72 1.38 -18.62
CA VAL A 467 14.96 1.97 -19.74
C VAL A 467 15.67 3.23 -20.23
N LYS A 468 16.02 4.12 -19.30
CA LYS A 468 16.74 5.35 -19.61
C LYS A 468 18.05 5.06 -20.33
N LYS A 469 18.87 4.17 -19.77
CA LYS A 469 20.15 3.76 -20.35
C LYS A 469 19.99 3.20 -21.76
N TYR A 470 19.01 2.30 -21.97
CA TYR A 470 18.75 1.70 -23.27
C TYR A 470 18.31 2.75 -24.31
N MET A 471 17.44 3.68 -23.93
CA MET A 471 16.98 4.76 -24.80
C MET A 471 18.15 5.68 -25.21
N GLU A 472 19.03 6.05 -24.28
CA GLU A 472 20.22 6.86 -24.53
C GLU A 472 21.22 6.15 -25.45
N GLU A 473 21.53 4.89 -25.20
CA GLU A 473 22.48 4.08 -26.02
C GLU A 473 21.99 3.82 -27.45
N ASN A 474 20.66 3.78 -27.65
CA ASN A 474 20.04 3.49 -28.94
C ASN A 474 19.42 4.72 -29.63
N ASN A 475 19.61 5.94 -29.07
CA ASN A 475 19.03 7.20 -29.56
C ASN A 475 17.51 7.14 -29.75
N ILE A 476 16.80 6.52 -28.79
CA ILE A 476 15.34 6.42 -28.75
C ILE A 476 14.79 7.59 -27.93
N GLU A 477 13.93 8.40 -28.54
CA GLU A 477 13.27 9.54 -27.86
C GLU A 477 11.86 9.19 -27.36
N ASP A 478 11.14 8.27 -28.04
CA ASP A 478 9.78 7.86 -27.69
C ASP A 478 9.79 6.45 -27.06
N GLU A 479 9.26 6.31 -25.86
CA GLU A 479 9.10 5.04 -25.15
C GLU A 479 8.34 3.97 -25.98
N LYS A 480 7.51 4.40 -26.95
CA LYS A 480 6.80 3.49 -27.88
C LYS A 480 7.70 2.77 -28.87
N ALA A 481 8.92 3.27 -29.07
CA ALA A 481 9.92 2.66 -29.95
C ALA A 481 10.79 1.61 -29.23
N LEU A 482 10.54 1.37 -27.94
CA LEU A 482 11.24 0.32 -27.19
C LEU A 482 10.88 -1.06 -27.76
N PRO A 483 11.84 -2.02 -27.78
CA PRO A 483 11.56 -3.41 -28.15
C PRO A 483 10.47 -4.05 -27.27
N ASP A 484 9.83 -5.10 -27.77
CA ASP A 484 8.71 -5.82 -27.15
C ASP A 484 9.03 -6.49 -25.80
N TYR A 485 10.32 -6.70 -25.52
CA TYR A 485 10.76 -7.21 -24.21
C TYR A 485 10.81 -6.14 -23.12
N PHE A 486 10.61 -4.87 -23.43
CA PHE A 486 10.34 -3.82 -22.45
C PHE A 486 8.84 -3.82 -22.15
N VAL A 487 8.48 -4.31 -20.99
CA VAL A 487 7.08 -4.36 -20.55
C VAL A 487 6.93 -3.78 -19.14
N THR A 488 5.84 -3.07 -18.93
CA THR A 488 5.45 -2.57 -17.60
C THR A 488 4.41 -3.49 -16.96
N ALA A 489 4.14 -3.28 -15.69
CA ALA A 489 3.12 -4.04 -14.95
C ALA A 489 1.73 -3.95 -15.61
N GLU A 490 1.39 -2.81 -16.23
CA GLU A 490 0.11 -2.59 -16.92
C GLU A 490 0.00 -3.33 -18.27
N MET A 491 1.14 -3.63 -18.91
CA MET A 491 1.20 -4.33 -20.20
C MET A 491 1.08 -5.86 -20.05
N LEU A 492 1.20 -6.37 -18.82
CA LEU A 492 1.18 -7.80 -18.54
C LEU A 492 -0.23 -8.27 -18.22
N THR A 493 -0.59 -9.42 -18.77
CA THR A 493 -1.79 -10.11 -18.34
C THR A 493 -1.62 -10.65 -16.93
N PRO A 494 -2.69 -10.73 -16.15
CA PRO A 494 -2.65 -11.35 -14.83
C PRO A 494 -2.11 -12.79 -14.84
N LYS A 495 -2.39 -13.54 -15.90
CA LYS A 495 -1.88 -14.91 -16.08
C LYS A 495 -0.35 -14.93 -16.20
N GLU A 496 0.25 -14.03 -16.99
CA GLU A 496 1.71 -13.93 -17.13
C GLU A 496 2.38 -13.66 -15.77
N ARG A 497 1.76 -12.80 -14.93
CA ARG A 497 2.22 -12.52 -13.56
C ARG A 497 2.22 -13.76 -12.68
N ILE A 498 1.10 -14.49 -12.66
CA ILE A 498 0.96 -15.71 -11.85
C ILE A 498 1.95 -16.80 -12.29
N LEU A 499 2.16 -16.96 -13.60
CA LEU A 499 3.07 -18.00 -14.10
C LEU A 499 4.55 -17.73 -13.74
N ILE A 500 5.01 -16.48 -13.78
CA ILE A 500 6.35 -16.12 -13.30
C ILE A 500 6.48 -16.37 -11.80
N GLN A 501 5.48 -15.97 -10.99
CA GLN A 501 5.48 -16.25 -9.55
C GLN A 501 5.48 -17.75 -9.28
N SER A 502 4.66 -18.53 -9.99
CA SER A 502 4.60 -19.98 -9.87
C SER A 502 5.93 -20.66 -10.22
N ALA A 503 6.63 -20.17 -11.26
CA ALA A 503 7.93 -20.69 -11.66
C ALA A 503 8.95 -20.59 -10.50
N PHE A 504 8.97 -19.47 -9.79
CA PHE A 504 9.83 -19.32 -8.60
C PHE A 504 9.27 -20.06 -7.37
N GLN A 505 7.94 -20.04 -7.13
CA GLN A 505 7.35 -20.63 -5.92
C GLN A 505 7.66 -22.11 -5.76
N LYS A 506 7.84 -22.84 -6.84
CA LYS A 506 8.30 -24.24 -6.82
C LYS A 506 9.67 -24.43 -6.15
N HIS A 507 10.47 -23.38 -6.09
CA HIS A 507 11.84 -23.38 -5.61
C HIS A 507 12.04 -22.50 -4.35
N ILE A 508 10.96 -21.97 -3.78
CA ILE A 508 10.96 -21.15 -2.56
C ILE A 508 10.25 -21.93 -1.45
N ASP A 509 10.98 -22.31 -0.41
CA ASP A 509 10.44 -23.07 0.72
C ASP A 509 9.51 -22.24 1.61
N ALA A 510 9.78 -20.97 1.82
CA ALA A 510 8.84 -20.02 2.42
C ALA A 510 7.77 -19.57 1.41
N SER A 511 7.53 -18.28 1.26
CA SER A 511 6.54 -17.73 0.33
C SER A 511 7.13 -16.58 -0.50
N ILE A 512 6.31 -15.98 -1.33
CA ILE A 512 6.67 -14.87 -2.21
C ILE A 512 5.69 -13.72 -1.99
N SER A 513 6.20 -12.54 -1.69
CA SER A 513 5.40 -11.32 -1.71
C SER A 513 5.18 -10.87 -3.15
N SER A 514 3.93 -10.85 -3.57
CA SER A 514 3.56 -10.42 -4.91
C SER A 514 2.24 -9.66 -4.91
N THR A 515 2.20 -8.56 -5.66
CA THR A 515 0.98 -7.77 -5.86
C THR A 515 0.65 -7.71 -7.35
N VAL A 516 -0.51 -8.22 -7.72
CA VAL A 516 -1.05 -8.06 -9.07
C VAL A 516 -1.81 -6.74 -9.14
N ASN A 517 -1.28 -5.81 -9.93
CA ASN A 517 -1.95 -4.54 -10.18
C ASN A 517 -2.95 -4.72 -11.32
N LEU A 518 -4.20 -4.34 -11.09
CA LEU A 518 -5.28 -4.38 -12.07
C LEU A 518 -5.69 -2.95 -12.47
N PRO A 519 -6.07 -2.74 -13.73
CA PRO A 519 -6.60 -1.45 -14.17
C PRO A 519 -7.96 -1.17 -13.50
N ASN A 520 -8.40 0.10 -13.57
CA ASN A 520 -9.66 0.53 -12.96
C ASN A 520 -10.89 -0.22 -13.50
N GLU A 521 -10.82 -0.62 -14.76
CA GLU A 521 -11.89 -1.31 -15.50
C GLU A 521 -11.99 -2.81 -15.17
N ALA A 522 -11.04 -3.34 -14.39
CA ALA A 522 -11.06 -4.75 -14.01
C ALA A 522 -12.33 -5.10 -13.23
N THR A 523 -12.92 -6.28 -13.55
CA THR A 523 -14.15 -6.78 -12.94
C THR A 523 -13.89 -7.65 -11.73
N ILE A 524 -14.94 -7.89 -10.93
CA ILE A 524 -14.88 -8.82 -9.79
C ILE A 524 -14.61 -10.24 -10.27
N GLU A 525 -15.15 -10.63 -11.42
CA GLU A 525 -14.94 -11.93 -12.05
C GLU A 525 -13.46 -12.16 -12.37
N GLN A 526 -12.75 -11.15 -12.85
CA GLN A 526 -11.31 -11.24 -13.09
C GLN A 526 -10.52 -11.43 -11.78
N VAL A 527 -10.94 -10.81 -10.68
CA VAL A 527 -10.33 -11.05 -9.35
C VAL A 527 -10.53 -12.51 -8.92
N LYS A 528 -11.73 -13.08 -9.12
CA LYS A 528 -12.03 -14.50 -8.84
C LYS A 528 -11.19 -15.45 -9.68
N GLU A 529 -11.10 -15.18 -10.98
CA GLU A 529 -10.27 -15.97 -11.90
C GLU A 529 -8.82 -15.96 -11.49
N LEU A 530 -8.30 -14.80 -11.06
CA LEU A 530 -6.93 -14.64 -10.59
C LEU A 530 -6.63 -15.47 -9.36
N TYR A 531 -7.47 -15.39 -8.33
CA TYR A 531 -7.28 -16.19 -7.13
C TYR A 531 -7.40 -17.69 -7.41
N SER A 532 -8.35 -18.08 -8.27
CA SER A 532 -8.49 -19.47 -8.69
C SER A 532 -7.26 -19.97 -9.46
N LEU A 533 -6.75 -19.14 -10.38
CA LEU A 533 -5.54 -19.45 -11.15
C LEU A 533 -4.30 -19.53 -10.25
N ALA A 534 -4.17 -18.64 -9.28
CA ALA A 534 -3.07 -18.65 -8.29
C ALA A 534 -3.07 -19.94 -7.47
N TRP A 535 -4.25 -20.34 -6.98
CA TRP A 535 -4.42 -21.58 -6.22
C TRP A 535 -4.05 -22.82 -7.04
N VAL A 536 -4.57 -22.94 -8.29
CA VAL A 536 -4.29 -24.09 -9.18
C VAL A 536 -2.79 -24.16 -9.53
N ASN A 537 -2.11 -23.02 -9.67
CA ASN A 537 -0.68 -22.96 -9.99
C ASN A 537 0.23 -23.07 -8.74
N GLY A 538 -0.31 -23.42 -7.57
CA GLY A 538 0.46 -23.72 -6.38
C GLY A 538 1.10 -22.51 -5.68
N LEU A 539 0.58 -21.32 -5.89
CA LEU A 539 1.00 -20.14 -5.16
C LEU A 539 0.59 -20.27 -3.68
N LYS A 540 1.42 -19.72 -2.78
CA LYS A 540 1.16 -19.69 -1.33
C LYS A 540 0.40 -18.46 -0.87
N GLY A 541 0.42 -17.39 -1.66
CA GLY A 541 -0.33 -16.17 -1.39
C GLY A 541 -0.32 -15.23 -2.59
N LEU A 542 -1.29 -14.34 -2.61
CA LEU A 542 -1.41 -13.31 -3.63
C LEU A 542 -2.16 -12.10 -3.07
N THR A 543 -1.66 -10.92 -3.35
CA THR A 543 -2.36 -9.65 -3.13
C THR A 543 -2.79 -9.08 -4.47
N ILE A 544 -4.01 -8.56 -4.55
CA ILE A 544 -4.53 -7.88 -5.73
C ILE A 544 -4.79 -6.42 -5.36
N TYR A 545 -4.32 -5.52 -6.20
CA TYR A 545 -4.57 -4.08 -6.08
C TYR A 545 -5.17 -3.56 -7.38
N ARG A 546 -6.43 -3.08 -7.33
CA ARG A 546 -7.09 -2.45 -8.48
C ARG A 546 -6.92 -0.93 -8.41
N ALA A 547 -6.50 -0.32 -9.52
CA ALA A 547 -6.50 1.13 -9.65
C ALA A 547 -7.93 1.67 -9.43
N GLY A 548 -8.06 2.76 -8.67
CA GLY A 548 -9.37 3.33 -8.32
C GLY A 548 -10.15 2.55 -7.25
N CYS A 549 -9.56 1.58 -6.53
CA CYS A 549 -10.15 1.07 -5.30
C CYS A 549 -10.21 2.18 -4.24
N LYS A 550 -10.98 1.96 -3.17
CA LYS A 550 -11.18 2.97 -2.10
C LYS A 550 -9.93 3.19 -1.23
N ARG A 551 -8.86 2.44 -1.44
CA ARG A 551 -7.57 2.59 -0.77
C ARG A 551 -6.58 3.35 -1.64
N GLU A 552 -5.88 4.35 -1.10
CA GLU A 552 -4.85 5.12 -1.82
C GLU A 552 -3.60 4.28 -2.11
N GLY A 553 -3.11 4.31 -3.36
CA GLY A 553 -1.87 3.63 -3.78
C GLY A 553 -0.61 4.45 -3.46
N VAL A 554 0.52 3.75 -3.26
CA VAL A 554 1.84 4.36 -3.00
C VAL A 554 2.55 4.82 -4.29
N LEU A 555 2.21 4.21 -5.44
CA LEU A 555 2.78 4.52 -6.76
C LEU A 555 1.68 5.03 -7.70
N THR A 556 1.96 6.07 -8.47
CA THR A 556 1.04 6.62 -9.48
C THR A 556 1.76 6.84 -10.81
N THR A 557 1.12 6.45 -11.92
CA THR A 557 1.58 6.71 -13.30
C THR A 557 1.10 8.05 -13.83
N ASN A 558 0.10 8.65 -13.18
CA ASN A 558 -0.45 9.92 -13.64
C ASN A 558 0.45 11.09 -13.23
N THR A 559 0.75 11.95 -14.19
CA THR A 559 1.14 13.34 -13.93
C THR A 559 0.14 13.91 -12.93
N ILE A 560 0.64 14.41 -11.80
CA ILE A 560 -0.19 14.98 -10.74
C ILE A 560 -1.05 16.07 -11.38
N ASN A 561 -2.27 15.73 -11.76
CA ASN A 561 -3.32 16.72 -11.79
C ASN A 561 -3.54 17.04 -10.31
N ASN A 562 -3.05 18.22 -9.90
CA ASN A 562 -3.15 18.76 -8.54
C ASN A 562 -4.61 19.05 -8.15
N THR A 563 -5.47 18.05 -8.21
CA THR A 563 -6.71 18.00 -7.46
C THR A 563 -6.45 17.12 -6.25
N GLN A 564 -5.67 17.65 -5.28
CA GLN A 564 -5.74 17.15 -3.91
C GLN A 564 -7.22 17.16 -3.52
N LYS A 565 -7.87 16.01 -3.39
CA LYS A 565 -9.10 15.91 -2.60
C LYS A 565 -8.71 16.31 -1.19
N LEU A 566 -8.99 17.56 -0.85
CA LEU A 566 -8.84 18.09 0.50
C LEU A 566 -9.62 17.16 1.44
N LYS A 567 -9.00 16.67 2.50
CA LYS A 567 -9.71 16.01 3.59
C LYS A 567 -10.65 17.03 4.21
N ARG A 568 -11.76 16.59 4.76
CA ARG A 568 -12.71 17.48 5.44
C ARG A 568 -11.98 18.30 6.51
N GLY A 569 -11.90 19.61 6.30
CA GLY A 569 -11.18 20.52 7.19
C GLY A 569 -9.79 20.97 6.71
N ASP A 570 -9.24 20.37 5.65
CA ASP A 570 -7.97 20.81 5.08
C ASP A 570 -8.17 22.11 4.30
N TRP A 571 -7.32 23.08 4.57
CA TRP A 571 -7.38 24.41 3.98
C TRP A 571 -6.35 24.54 2.85
N LYS A 572 -6.81 24.59 1.61
CA LYS A 572 -5.90 24.74 0.46
C LYS A 572 -5.14 26.07 0.53
N PRO A 573 -3.79 26.08 0.48
CA PRO A 573 -3.03 27.33 0.42
C PRO A 573 -3.31 28.08 -0.89
N VAL A 574 -3.20 29.41 -0.87
CA VAL A 574 -3.32 30.24 -2.07
C VAL A 574 -2.14 30.00 -2.99
N SER A 575 -2.39 29.76 -4.27
CA SER A 575 -1.34 29.51 -5.26
C SER A 575 -0.47 30.77 -5.48
N SER A 576 0.84 30.58 -5.64
CA SER A 576 1.79 31.70 -5.82
C SER A 576 1.65 32.44 -7.15
N ASP A 577 0.94 31.87 -8.13
CA ASP A 577 0.65 32.50 -9.44
C ASP A 577 -0.68 33.26 -9.48
N THR A 578 -1.31 33.47 -8.32
CA THR A 578 -2.63 34.09 -8.21
C THR A 578 -2.61 35.57 -8.61
N VAL A 579 -3.48 35.91 -9.54
CA VAL A 579 -3.71 37.29 -9.99
C VAL A 579 -5.07 37.79 -9.49
N SER A 580 -5.14 39.02 -8.96
CA SER A 580 -6.38 39.60 -8.46
C SER A 580 -7.03 40.47 -9.49
N TYR A 581 -8.28 40.16 -9.84
CA TYR A 581 -9.11 40.90 -10.79
C TYR A 581 -10.15 41.74 -10.06
N LYS A 582 -10.27 43.00 -10.44
CA LYS A 582 -11.21 43.98 -9.85
C LYS A 582 -12.48 44.08 -10.67
N ARG A 583 -13.65 43.90 -10.03
CA ARG A 583 -14.97 44.05 -10.64
C ARG A 583 -15.83 45.04 -9.85
N LYS A 584 -16.53 45.94 -10.56
CA LYS A 584 -17.58 46.77 -9.97
C LYS A 584 -18.93 46.09 -10.18
N ILE A 585 -19.66 45.87 -9.10
CA ILE A 585 -21.02 45.33 -9.15
C ILE A 585 -22.01 46.27 -8.50
N HIS A 586 -23.20 46.35 -9.09
CA HIS A 586 -24.29 47.15 -8.58
C HIS A 586 -25.16 46.27 -7.66
N VAL A 587 -25.54 46.83 -6.52
CA VAL A 587 -26.40 46.20 -5.53
C VAL A 587 -27.45 47.19 -5.04
N GLY A 588 -28.54 46.73 -4.45
CA GLY A 588 -29.67 47.51 -4.07
C GLY A 588 -29.39 48.80 -3.27
N CYS A 589 -28.30 48.85 -2.52
CA CYS A 589 -27.90 50.01 -1.70
C CYS A 589 -26.63 50.72 -2.22
N GLY A 590 -26.20 50.48 -3.49
CA GLY A 590 -25.06 51.17 -4.09
C GLY A 590 -24.15 50.32 -4.93
N LYS A 591 -22.84 50.53 -4.81
CA LYS A 591 -21.81 49.81 -5.60
C LYS A 591 -20.88 49.06 -4.68
N LEU A 592 -20.53 47.82 -5.08
CA LEU A 592 -19.48 47.02 -4.46
C LEU A 592 -18.29 46.92 -5.42
N ILE A 593 -17.11 46.79 -4.84
CA ILE A 593 -15.89 46.43 -5.55
C ILE A 593 -15.53 45.03 -5.12
N LEU A 594 -15.67 44.07 -6.03
CA LEU A 594 -15.30 42.69 -5.83
C LEU A 594 -13.88 42.46 -6.39
N PHE A 595 -13.02 41.87 -5.59
CA PHE A 595 -11.71 41.37 -5.97
C PHE A 595 -11.79 39.86 -6.06
N ILE A 596 -11.43 39.30 -7.22
CA ILE A 596 -11.42 37.86 -7.51
C ILE A 596 -9.96 37.46 -7.72
N SER A 597 -9.40 36.76 -6.81
CA SER A 597 -8.06 36.22 -6.90
C SER A 597 -8.12 34.86 -7.63
N TYR A 598 -7.53 34.76 -8.82
CA TYR A 598 -7.62 33.66 -9.74
C TYR A 598 -6.23 33.13 -10.11
N SER A 599 -6.02 31.83 -10.05
CA SER A 599 -4.81 31.16 -10.55
C SER A 599 -5.00 30.73 -12.00
N GLU A 600 -4.18 31.27 -12.89
CA GLU A 600 -4.20 30.91 -14.32
C GLU A 600 -3.70 29.47 -14.53
N LYS A 601 -2.79 28.97 -13.68
CA LYS A 601 -2.27 27.62 -13.72
C LYS A 601 -3.31 26.59 -13.27
N GLU A 602 -3.99 26.87 -12.18
CA GLU A 602 -5.01 25.96 -11.62
C GLU A 602 -6.39 26.17 -12.26
N LYS A 603 -6.57 27.22 -13.04
CA LYS A 603 -7.85 27.65 -13.63
C LYS A 603 -8.98 27.73 -12.61
N SER A 604 -8.66 28.23 -11.41
CA SER A 604 -9.58 28.23 -10.27
C SER A 604 -9.49 29.55 -9.47
N ILE A 605 -10.62 29.89 -8.84
CA ILE A 605 -10.69 31.02 -7.92
C ILE A 605 -10.08 30.61 -6.59
N GLN A 606 -9.15 31.43 -6.10
CA GLN A 606 -8.41 31.18 -4.86
C GLN A 606 -9.00 31.94 -3.68
N GLU A 607 -9.30 33.21 -3.87
CA GLU A 607 -9.85 34.10 -2.84
C GLU A 607 -10.82 35.12 -3.41
N LEU A 608 -11.72 35.57 -2.56
CA LEU A 608 -12.71 36.61 -2.85
C LEU A 608 -12.65 37.65 -1.74
N TYR A 609 -12.63 38.89 -2.12
CA TYR A 609 -12.71 40.01 -1.21
C TYR A 609 -13.63 41.08 -1.77
N VAL A 610 -14.45 41.68 -0.92
CA VAL A 610 -15.35 42.77 -1.34
C VAL A 610 -15.14 44.00 -0.49
N LYS A 611 -15.18 45.15 -1.15
CA LYS A 611 -15.18 46.46 -0.50
C LYS A 611 -16.38 47.29 -0.99
N LYS A 612 -17.08 47.96 -0.08
CA LYS A 612 -18.18 48.82 -0.42
C LYS A 612 -17.64 50.18 -0.88
N ALA A 613 -18.18 50.70 -1.98
CA ALA A 613 -17.91 52.07 -2.44
C ALA A 613 -18.99 53.00 -1.87
N GLY A 614 -18.73 53.67 -0.74
CA GLY A 614 -19.64 54.59 -0.07
C GLY A 614 -20.04 54.18 1.36
N SER A 615 -20.60 55.08 2.15
CA SER A 615 -21.04 54.86 3.55
C SER A 615 -22.34 54.07 3.64
N GLY A 616 -22.39 53.04 4.52
CA GLY A 616 -23.63 52.30 4.86
C GLY A 616 -23.42 50.87 5.39
N GLY A 617 -24.28 50.41 6.25
CA GLY A 617 -24.18 49.43 7.32
C GLY A 617 -23.87 47.94 7.09
N CYS A 618 -23.65 47.45 5.87
CA CYS A 618 -23.42 45.98 5.64
C CYS A 618 -21.98 45.63 5.26
N GLU A 619 -21.02 46.56 5.33
CA GLU A 619 -19.66 46.32 4.82
C GLU A 619 -18.97 45.13 5.51
N LYS A 620 -19.02 45.07 6.82
CA LYS A 620 -18.40 43.98 7.60
C LYS A 620 -19.07 42.61 7.39
N LEU A 621 -20.40 42.61 7.19
CA LEU A 621 -21.13 41.39 6.84
C LEU A 621 -20.73 40.89 5.46
N LEU A 622 -20.52 41.80 4.50
CA LEU A 622 -20.11 41.43 3.13
C LEU A 622 -18.66 40.93 3.07
N GLU A 623 -17.75 41.54 3.84
CA GLU A 623 -16.39 41.03 4.02
C GLU A 623 -16.42 39.60 4.59
N SER A 624 -17.18 39.37 5.68
CA SER A 624 -17.36 38.06 6.26
C SER A 624 -17.95 37.04 5.29
N THR A 625 -18.94 37.48 4.46
CA THR A 625 -19.55 36.61 3.45
C THR A 625 -18.53 36.18 2.39
N THR A 626 -17.70 37.09 1.88
CA THR A 626 -16.68 36.74 0.85
C THR A 626 -15.54 35.92 1.43
N ILE A 627 -15.17 36.09 2.70
CA ILE A 627 -14.23 35.24 3.42
C ILE A 627 -14.80 33.82 3.56
N ALA A 628 -16.09 33.71 3.91
CA ALA A 628 -16.74 32.38 4.00
C ALA A 628 -16.83 31.70 2.63
N MET A 629 -17.16 32.45 1.55
CA MET A 629 -17.14 31.91 0.19
C MET A 629 -15.74 31.44 -0.22
N SER A 630 -14.70 32.21 0.08
CA SER A 630 -13.29 31.83 -0.14
C SER A 630 -12.96 30.54 0.65
N GLY A 631 -13.42 30.45 1.89
CA GLY A 631 -13.29 29.25 2.72
C GLY A 631 -13.91 28.02 2.07
N ILE A 632 -15.15 28.12 1.58
CA ILE A 632 -15.84 27.02 0.88
C ILE A 632 -15.01 26.55 -0.32
N LEU A 633 -14.51 27.48 -1.15
CA LEU A 633 -13.70 27.16 -2.34
C LEU A 633 -12.36 26.51 -1.95
N ARG A 634 -11.69 27.02 -0.92
CA ARG A 634 -10.40 26.50 -0.43
C ARG A 634 -10.52 25.16 0.30
N LEU A 635 -11.69 24.83 0.81
CA LEU A 635 -12.03 23.53 1.36
C LEU A 635 -12.49 22.52 0.29
N GLY A 636 -12.41 22.88 -1.00
CA GLY A 636 -12.78 22.00 -2.12
C GLY A 636 -14.26 22.06 -2.52
N GLY A 637 -15.03 23.01 -1.99
CA GLY A 637 -16.39 23.27 -2.44
C GLY A 637 -16.45 23.95 -3.78
N THR A 638 -17.63 23.93 -4.42
CA THR A 638 -17.90 24.51 -5.74
C THR A 638 -18.78 25.78 -5.65
N LEU A 639 -18.92 26.52 -6.74
CA LEU A 639 -19.86 27.63 -6.81
C LEU A 639 -21.30 27.16 -6.59
N ASP A 640 -21.65 25.94 -7.01
CA ASP A 640 -22.97 25.34 -6.77
C ASP A 640 -23.21 25.09 -5.26
N ASN A 641 -22.16 24.76 -4.52
CA ASN A 641 -22.25 24.61 -3.05
C ASN A 641 -22.55 26.00 -2.42
N ILE A 642 -21.90 27.05 -2.92
CA ILE A 642 -22.17 28.43 -2.46
C ILE A 642 -23.60 28.86 -2.82
N GLU A 643 -24.08 28.54 -4.02
CA GLU A 643 -25.43 28.84 -4.46
C GLU A 643 -26.47 28.17 -3.55
N LYS A 644 -26.35 26.87 -3.33
CA LYS A 644 -27.19 26.10 -2.40
C LYS A 644 -27.19 26.66 -0.98
N ALA A 645 -26.02 27.12 -0.50
CA ALA A 645 -25.92 27.75 0.82
C ALA A 645 -26.63 29.09 0.91
N LEU A 646 -26.84 29.79 -0.23
CA LEU A 646 -27.53 31.05 -0.33
C LEU A 646 -29.03 30.89 -0.69
N GLU A 647 -29.45 29.66 -1.06
CA GLU A 647 -30.88 29.36 -1.27
C GLU A 647 -31.67 29.58 0.02
N GLY A 648 -32.82 30.17 -0.07
CA GLY A 648 -33.68 30.50 1.05
C GLY A 648 -33.40 31.83 1.76
N VAL A 649 -32.37 32.59 1.34
CA VAL A 649 -32.14 33.94 1.82
C VAL A 649 -33.16 34.88 1.16
N ASN A 650 -33.99 35.55 1.97
CA ASN A 650 -35.01 36.47 1.51
C ASN A 650 -34.43 37.68 0.78
N THR A 651 -35.25 38.31 -0.07
CA THR A 651 -34.88 39.51 -0.80
C THR A 651 -34.53 40.65 0.16
N CYS A 652 -33.35 41.22 -0.02
CA CYS A 652 -32.94 42.40 0.76
C CYS A 652 -33.84 43.61 0.45
N PRO A 653 -34.36 44.35 1.42
CA PRO A 653 -35.23 45.49 1.21
C PRO A 653 -34.64 46.55 0.27
N SER A 654 -33.32 46.78 0.33
CA SER A 654 -32.63 47.70 -0.58
C SER A 654 -32.68 47.26 -2.05
N PHE A 655 -32.61 45.92 -2.31
CA PHE A 655 -32.78 45.39 -3.68
C PHE A 655 -34.22 45.56 -4.16
N ALA A 656 -35.20 45.29 -3.30
CA ALA A 656 -36.59 45.48 -3.64
C ALA A 656 -36.90 46.96 -3.96
N SER A 657 -36.42 47.90 -3.13
CA SER A 657 -36.57 49.32 -3.37
C SER A 657 -35.83 49.84 -4.62
N SER A 658 -34.62 49.32 -4.87
CA SER A 658 -33.82 49.67 -6.04
C SER A 658 -34.51 49.24 -7.36
N ARG A 659 -35.06 48.03 -7.37
CA ARG A 659 -35.84 47.51 -8.50
C ARG A 659 -37.13 48.30 -8.73
N ALA A 660 -37.83 48.63 -7.67
CA ALA A 660 -39.03 49.42 -7.74
C ALA A 660 -38.79 50.83 -8.31
N ARG A 661 -37.56 51.38 -8.20
CA ARG A 661 -37.13 52.66 -8.81
C ARG A 661 -36.62 52.48 -10.25
N GLY A 662 -36.77 51.32 -10.86
CA GLY A 662 -36.33 51.07 -12.23
C GLY A 662 -34.83 50.90 -12.42
N ASN A 663 -34.07 50.57 -11.36
CA ASN A 663 -32.64 50.29 -11.45
C ASN A 663 -32.38 48.90 -11.96
N ILE A 664 -31.99 48.79 -13.21
CA ILE A 664 -31.91 47.53 -13.99
C ILE A 664 -30.57 46.79 -13.76
N LEU A 665 -29.63 47.40 -13.04
CA LEU A 665 -28.26 46.89 -12.91
C LEU A 665 -28.06 45.91 -11.76
N ASP A 666 -29.10 45.62 -10.98
CA ASP A 666 -29.04 44.70 -9.83
C ASP A 666 -29.13 43.23 -10.26
N ARG A 667 -28.04 42.50 -10.11
CA ARG A 667 -27.90 41.09 -10.50
C ARG A 667 -28.24 40.14 -9.37
N GLY A 668 -29.42 40.18 -8.77
CA GLY A 668 -29.81 39.26 -7.72
C GLY A 668 -30.85 39.85 -6.76
N ASN A 669 -31.25 39.08 -5.74
CA ASN A 669 -32.22 39.51 -4.72
C ASN A 669 -31.54 39.95 -3.39
N HIS A 670 -30.24 39.68 -3.24
CA HIS A 670 -29.38 40.15 -2.15
C HIS A 670 -27.91 40.11 -2.57
N CYS A 671 -27.04 40.75 -1.77
CA CYS A 671 -25.64 40.94 -2.11
C CYS A 671 -24.86 39.61 -2.35
N GLY A 672 -25.16 38.54 -1.62
CA GLY A 672 -24.51 37.23 -1.80
C GLY A 672 -24.74 36.66 -3.21
N ILE A 673 -25.97 36.69 -3.71
CA ILE A 673 -26.29 36.26 -5.09
C ILE A 673 -25.69 37.20 -6.12
N ALA A 674 -25.69 38.53 -5.86
CA ALA A 674 -25.07 39.49 -6.78
C ALA A 674 -23.54 39.23 -6.93
N ILE A 675 -22.85 38.89 -5.85
CA ILE A 675 -21.44 38.50 -5.85
C ILE A 675 -21.27 37.21 -6.62
N LEU A 676 -22.07 36.16 -6.33
CA LEU A 676 -21.99 34.86 -7.01
C LEU A 676 -22.19 34.98 -8.53
N ASN A 677 -23.19 35.76 -8.96
CA ASN A 677 -23.44 36.04 -10.38
C ASN A 677 -22.26 36.74 -11.07
N ALA A 678 -21.64 37.71 -10.39
CA ALA A 678 -20.44 38.36 -10.90
C ALA A 678 -19.22 37.43 -11.02
N ILE A 679 -19.12 36.46 -10.14
CA ILE A 679 -18.09 35.40 -10.20
C ILE A 679 -18.37 34.44 -11.36
N LYS A 680 -19.60 34.00 -11.55
CA LYS A 680 -20.01 33.18 -12.68
C LYS A 680 -19.72 33.86 -14.03
N ASP A 681 -20.03 35.15 -14.15
CA ASP A 681 -19.69 35.92 -15.35
C ASP A 681 -18.20 36.03 -15.59
N PHE A 682 -17.40 36.22 -14.54
CA PHE A 682 -15.95 36.26 -14.64
C PHE A 682 -15.38 34.94 -15.16
N LEU A 683 -15.89 33.82 -14.71
CA LEU A 683 -15.43 32.50 -15.19
C LEU A 683 -15.83 32.24 -16.64
N LYS A 684 -17.03 32.66 -17.08
CA LYS A 684 -17.44 32.58 -18.48
C LYS A 684 -16.51 33.38 -19.39
N GLU A 685 -16.16 34.63 -18.98
CA GLU A 685 -15.18 35.43 -19.72
C GLU A 685 -13.81 34.72 -19.83
N LYS A 686 -13.35 34.09 -18.76
CA LYS A 686 -12.09 33.33 -18.77
C LYS A 686 -12.13 32.10 -19.70
N GLN A 687 -13.32 31.56 -19.95
CA GLN A 687 -13.56 30.46 -20.89
C GLN A 687 -13.80 30.95 -22.33
N GLY A 688 -13.82 32.24 -22.56
CA GLY A 688 -14.03 32.84 -23.90
C GLY A 688 -15.49 32.92 -24.33
N GLU A 689 -16.43 32.72 -23.41
CA GLU A 689 -17.87 32.84 -23.67
C GLU A 689 -18.31 34.32 -23.66
N LYS A 690 -19.19 34.70 -24.59
CA LYS A 690 -19.81 36.02 -24.58
C LYS A 690 -20.89 36.12 -23.50
N ILE A 691 -20.81 37.11 -22.65
CA ILE A 691 -21.84 37.41 -21.65
C ILE A 691 -23.03 38.09 -22.35
N GLU A 692 -24.22 37.50 -22.24
CA GLU A 692 -25.46 38.16 -22.63
C GLU A 692 -25.72 39.33 -21.66
N GLU A 693 -25.86 40.54 -22.19
CA GLU A 693 -26.35 41.69 -21.41
C GLU A 693 -27.76 41.37 -20.88
N SER A 694 -27.97 41.59 -19.57
CA SER A 694 -29.21 41.27 -18.87
C SER A 694 -30.42 41.95 -19.52
N LYS A 695 -31.42 41.16 -19.93
CA LYS A 695 -32.73 41.65 -20.38
C LYS A 695 -33.38 42.48 -19.26
N GLU A 696 -33.99 43.65 -19.62
CA GLU A 696 -34.78 44.48 -18.74
C GLU A 696 -35.82 43.67 -17.95
N PHE A 697 -35.70 43.63 -16.64
CA PHE A 697 -36.73 43.08 -15.78
C PHE A 697 -37.70 44.20 -15.41
N LYS A 698 -38.89 44.15 -15.99
CA LYS A 698 -40.00 45.02 -15.61
C LYS A 698 -40.88 44.33 -14.59
N PRO A 699 -41.07 44.90 -13.37
CA PRO A 699 -41.90 44.26 -12.36
C PRO A 699 -43.36 44.18 -12.85
N LYS A 700 -43.96 43.00 -12.65
CA LYS A 700 -45.36 42.73 -13.01
C LYS A 700 -46.29 42.85 -11.81
N CYS A 701 -47.49 43.34 -12.02
CA CYS A 701 -48.55 43.39 -11.03
C CYS A 701 -48.96 42.00 -10.57
N PRO A 702 -49.07 41.75 -9.27
CA PRO A 702 -49.46 40.41 -8.76
C PRO A 702 -50.93 40.07 -9.06
N GLU A 703 -51.78 41.07 -9.35
CA GLU A 703 -53.20 40.81 -9.62
C GLU A 703 -53.52 40.71 -11.12
N CYS A 704 -52.90 41.53 -11.98
CA CYS A 704 -53.25 41.52 -13.42
C CYS A 704 -52.06 41.15 -14.33
N GLY A 705 -50.85 40.95 -13.83
CA GLY A 705 -49.68 40.59 -14.60
C GLY A 705 -49.06 41.67 -15.49
N LEU A 706 -49.62 42.89 -15.51
CA LEU A 706 -49.12 44.02 -16.30
C LEU A 706 -48.04 44.82 -15.55
N GLU A 707 -47.30 45.71 -16.26
CA GLU A 707 -46.18 46.45 -15.66
C GLU A 707 -46.61 47.36 -14.51
N ILE A 708 -45.84 47.39 -13.44
CA ILE A 708 -46.03 48.29 -12.29
C ILE A 708 -45.14 49.54 -12.47
N GLN A 709 -45.65 50.67 -12.09
CA GLN A 709 -44.91 51.96 -12.05
C GLN A 709 -44.83 52.49 -10.62
N MET A 710 -43.74 53.20 -10.30
CA MET A 710 -43.63 53.96 -9.04
C MET A 710 -44.30 55.32 -9.21
N MET A 711 -45.37 55.55 -8.47
CA MET A 711 -46.08 56.82 -8.38
C MET A 711 -46.13 57.23 -6.91
N GLU A 712 -45.68 58.48 -6.62
CA GLU A 712 -45.71 59.08 -5.28
C GLU A 712 -45.18 58.25 -4.13
N GLY A 713 -44.15 57.39 -4.39
CA GLY A 713 -43.52 56.57 -3.38
C GLY A 713 -44.15 55.18 -3.21
N CYS A 714 -45.21 54.83 -3.92
CA CYS A 714 -45.88 53.51 -3.92
C CYS A 714 -45.73 52.83 -5.27
N MET A 715 -45.62 51.51 -5.26
CA MET A 715 -45.70 50.64 -6.45
C MET A 715 -47.17 50.57 -6.90
N THR A 716 -47.51 51.19 -8.01
CA THR A 716 -48.89 51.27 -8.51
C THR A 716 -49.00 50.62 -9.88
N CYS A 717 -50.03 49.81 -10.08
CA CYS A 717 -50.38 49.30 -11.40
C CYS A 717 -51.36 50.27 -12.08
N PRO A 718 -50.95 50.89 -13.20
CA PRO A 718 -51.82 51.85 -13.87
C PRO A 718 -53.06 51.19 -14.52
N SER A 719 -53.03 49.86 -14.70
CA SER A 719 -54.09 49.12 -15.39
C SER A 719 -55.18 48.58 -14.46
N CYS A 720 -54.90 48.16 -13.24
CA CYS A 720 -55.90 47.64 -12.32
C CYS A 720 -55.99 48.42 -10.98
N GLY A 721 -55.19 49.48 -10.82
CA GLY A 721 -55.21 50.26 -9.58
C GLY A 721 -54.55 49.63 -8.37
N TRP A 722 -53.96 48.44 -8.51
CA TRP A 722 -53.22 47.81 -7.41
C TRP A 722 -52.08 48.73 -6.98
N SER A 723 -51.99 48.94 -5.69
CA SER A 723 -50.93 49.78 -5.11
C SER A 723 -50.39 49.20 -3.81
N LYS A 724 -49.07 49.29 -3.67
CA LYS A 724 -48.39 48.88 -2.45
C LYS A 724 -47.32 49.95 -2.12
N CYS A 725 -47.52 50.65 -1.03
CA CYS A 725 -46.56 51.57 -0.46
C CYS A 725 -45.57 50.77 0.44
N SER A 726 -44.30 51.18 0.44
CA SER A 726 -43.24 50.52 1.25
C SER A 726 -43.26 50.97 2.68
#